data_26a1aae85518d47b76fec65381ea59e6
#
_entry.id   26a1aae85518d47b76fec65381ea59e6
#
_cell.length_a   1.000
_cell.length_b   1.000
_cell.length_c   1.000
_cell.angle_alpha   90.00
_cell.angle_beta   90.00
_cell.angle_gamma   90.00
#
_symmetry.space_group_name_H-M   'P 1'
#
loop_
_entity.id
_entity.type
_entity.pdbx_description
1 polymer ?
#
loop_
_entity_poly.entity_id
_entity_poly.type
_entity_poly.pdbx_seq_one_letter_code
_entity_poly.pdbx_strand_id
1 'polypeptide(L)'
;MRNLLLTCLLGLFSLTSTAQQTYDWEELFEELYASNEENVDAKEETFELLADLSEHPLNLNTASRDELARIPFLTAEQIEDIQAYVYQYHGMQSLGELAMIESLDALRRQLLPYFGYVSPVEEQHQFPTLKSIIKGGKHTILLTAHIPFYQREGDRKGYLGYPYAHSFRYSFRYGDYVQAGLVGAQDAGEPFFAHGNRLGYDHYSFYLLLRKMGRLKTLAVGRYKVNFGQGLIINNSFGFGKLAMLSTLGRQSTGIRAHSSRSAANYLQGVAATVEIAKHLDLTTFLSYRSIDATLTDSGTIKTILKTGYHRTVREINSKDAATQFTVGTHLGWSSGAFRVGLSGVYACFNKELTPNTTLYYRHYAPSGTNFWNVSADYSYQHPRWSLAGETAMDSKGSIAMVNNLSYLPTSKLSLLAVQRYYGYQYTALFARSFGDNGTVQNESGLLIGANWNVKRGLSFMAYTDFAYFSHPRFGAHTVSKAWDNLLMLTYSRQRWSILARYRFRIREKDNRDKTTLVNEVTQRGRLSLAYSVESWSCKSQLDVVVSNYLKRSFGYMVSESGAWKPLSWLTLNGMIGYFQTTDFASRIYVYERGPLYSFSFPAFFGQGMHYSLFARADLSSRLMIILRSSTTHYFDRDHISSGLQQVNSSTLSGLDIQLRWRF
;
A
#
# COMPACT_ATOMS: atom_id res chain seq x y z
N MET A 1 -41.45 -25.47 3.58
CA MET A 1 -40.24 -24.58 3.48
C MET A 1 -40.30 -23.35 4.41
N ARG A 2 -41.46 -22.71 4.64
CA ARG A 2 -41.57 -21.53 5.54
C ARG A 2 -41.28 -21.81 7.02
N ASN A 3 -41.62 -23.02 7.51
CA ASN A 3 -41.44 -23.43 8.91
C ASN A 3 -39.98 -23.95 9.21
N LEU A 4 -39.23 -24.38 8.20
CA LEU A 4 -37.84 -24.81 8.36
C LEU A 4 -36.89 -23.60 8.52
N LEU A 5 -37.20 -22.49 7.85
CA LEU A 5 -36.43 -21.23 7.98
C LEU A 5 -36.63 -20.56 9.36
N LEU A 6 -37.84 -20.68 9.95
CA LEU A 6 -38.10 -20.13 11.28
C LEU A 6 -37.44 -20.96 12.40
N THR A 7 -37.31 -22.26 12.24
CA THR A 7 -36.65 -23.14 13.23
C THR A 7 -35.15 -22.99 13.21
N CYS A 8 -34.52 -22.70 12.07
CA CYS A 8 -33.12 -22.34 11.99
C CYS A 8 -32.82 -20.95 12.60
N LEU A 9 -33.74 -20.00 12.53
CA LEU A 9 -33.59 -18.67 13.14
C LEU A 9 -33.74 -18.67 14.66
N LEU A 10 -34.54 -19.59 15.24
CA LEU A 10 -34.78 -19.67 16.69
C LEU A 10 -33.76 -20.53 17.46
N GLY A 11 -33.01 -21.41 16.79
CA GLY A 11 -31.97 -22.24 17.41
C GLY A 11 -30.65 -21.50 17.72
N LEU A 12 -30.51 -20.23 17.35
CA LEU A 12 -29.28 -19.44 17.50
C LEU A 12 -29.22 -18.53 18.75
N PHE A 13 -30.23 -18.66 19.67
CA PHE A 13 -30.37 -17.68 20.77
C PHE A 13 -29.84 -18.10 22.14
N SER A 14 -29.07 -19.17 22.26
CA SER A 14 -28.54 -19.55 23.58
C SER A 14 -27.09 -20.00 23.50
N LEU A 15 -26.15 -19.04 23.58
CA LEU A 15 -24.84 -19.22 24.22
C LEU A 15 -24.24 -17.82 24.44
N THR A 16 -24.38 -17.29 25.63
CA THR A 16 -23.71 -16.08 26.10
C THR A 16 -22.27 -16.41 26.47
N SER A 17 -21.37 -16.38 25.52
CA SER A 17 -19.95 -16.16 25.81
C SER A 17 -19.56 -14.84 25.20
N THR A 18 -18.90 -13.99 25.96
CA THR A 18 -18.32 -12.72 25.54
C THR A 18 -17.11 -13.02 24.64
N ALA A 19 -17.35 -13.54 23.44
CA ALA A 19 -16.30 -13.69 22.45
C ALA A 19 -15.96 -12.32 21.88
N GLN A 20 -14.73 -11.92 22.05
CA GLN A 20 -14.15 -10.72 21.47
C GLN A 20 -14.10 -10.91 19.95
N GLN A 21 -14.67 -9.99 19.19
CA GLN A 21 -14.72 -10.03 17.73
C GLN A 21 -13.29 -10.00 17.17
N THR A 22 -12.81 -11.09 16.60
CA THR A 22 -11.52 -11.16 15.92
C THR A 22 -11.71 -10.72 14.48
N TYR A 23 -11.51 -9.43 14.20
CA TYR A 23 -11.29 -8.96 12.83
C TYR A 23 -9.97 -9.52 12.31
N ASP A 24 -9.98 -10.01 11.08
CA ASP A 24 -8.72 -10.26 10.37
C ASP A 24 -8.17 -8.88 9.93
N TRP A 25 -6.87 -8.63 10.09
CA TRP A 25 -6.26 -7.37 9.70
C TRP A 25 -6.42 -7.09 8.19
N GLU A 26 -6.55 -8.13 7.38
CA GLU A 26 -6.78 -8.02 5.94
C GLU A 26 -8.16 -7.41 5.61
N GLU A 27 -9.20 -7.75 6.35
CA GLU A 27 -10.54 -7.15 6.19
C GLU A 27 -10.52 -5.66 6.53
N LEU A 28 -9.80 -5.29 7.58
CA LEU A 28 -9.67 -3.89 7.93
C LEU A 28 -8.83 -3.12 6.91
N PHE A 29 -7.79 -3.73 6.37
CA PHE A 29 -7.02 -3.16 5.29
C PHE A 29 -7.95 -2.83 4.10
N GLU A 30 -8.85 -3.73 3.73
CA GLU A 30 -9.86 -3.47 2.70
C GLU A 30 -10.69 -2.23 3.04
N GLU A 31 -11.18 -2.11 4.25
CA GLU A 31 -12.04 -0.99 4.67
C GLU A 31 -11.34 0.36 4.58
N LEU A 32 -10.10 0.44 5.03
CA LEU A 32 -9.32 1.68 5.05
C LEU A 32 -8.74 2.06 3.68
N TYR A 33 -8.35 1.08 2.88
CA TYR A 33 -7.56 1.33 1.67
C TYR A 33 -8.34 1.09 0.37
N ALA A 34 -9.43 0.32 0.37
CA ALA A 34 -10.21 0.03 -0.83
C ALA A 34 -10.94 1.25 -1.42
N SER A 35 -11.05 2.36 -0.67
CA SER A 35 -11.71 3.57 -1.14
C SER A 35 -10.97 4.30 -2.26
N ASN A 36 -9.66 4.07 -2.41
CA ASN A 36 -8.82 4.76 -3.40
C ASN A 36 -8.48 3.83 -4.57
N GLU A 37 -9.29 3.85 -5.62
CA GLU A 37 -9.18 2.94 -6.78
C GLU A 37 -8.02 3.26 -7.72
N GLU A 38 -7.46 4.46 -7.61
CA GLU A 38 -6.52 4.99 -8.59
C GLU A 38 -5.06 4.59 -8.33
N ASN A 39 -4.76 3.99 -7.18
CA ASN A 39 -3.40 3.67 -6.80
C ASN A 39 -3.29 2.22 -6.28
N VAL A 40 -3.45 1.26 -7.19
CA VAL A 40 -3.37 -0.18 -6.86
C VAL A 40 -1.99 -0.53 -6.32
N ASP A 41 -0.92 0.00 -6.92
CA ASP A 41 0.47 -0.24 -6.50
C ASP A 41 0.72 0.23 -5.05
N ALA A 42 0.09 1.33 -4.63
CA ALA A 42 0.19 1.83 -3.25
C ALA A 42 -0.43 0.86 -2.23
N LYS A 43 -1.53 0.24 -2.62
CA LYS A 43 -2.22 -0.75 -1.79
C LYS A 43 -1.41 -2.02 -1.65
N GLU A 44 -0.86 -2.53 -2.76
CA GLU A 44 -0.02 -3.73 -2.76
C GLU A 44 1.18 -3.55 -1.83
N GLU A 45 1.87 -2.42 -1.89
CA GLU A 45 3.01 -2.17 -1.01
C GLU A 45 2.64 -2.04 0.47
N THR A 46 1.52 -1.37 0.78
CA THR A 46 1.03 -1.27 2.16
C THR A 46 0.59 -2.63 2.68
N PHE A 47 -0.07 -3.43 1.84
CA PHE A 47 -0.44 -4.80 2.16
C PHE A 47 0.80 -5.67 2.43
N GLU A 48 1.83 -5.59 1.57
CA GLU A 48 3.11 -6.29 1.79
C GLU A 48 3.78 -5.90 3.11
N LEU A 49 3.74 -4.60 3.47
CA LEU A 49 4.28 -4.12 4.74
C LEU A 49 3.52 -4.70 5.93
N LEU A 50 2.19 -4.70 5.89
CA LEU A 50 1.36 -5.30 6.94
C LEU A 50 1.54 -6.81 7.01
N ALA A 51 1.62 -7.49 5.86
CA ALA A 51 1.92 -8.92 5.81
C ALA A 51 3.30 -9.23 6.42
N ASP A 52 4.33 -8.42 6.15
CA ASP A 52 5.65 -8.57 6.79
C ASP A 52 5.58 -8.34 8.29
N LEU A 53 4.85 -7.33 8.76
CA LEU A 53 4.67 -7.05 10.19
C LEU A 53 3.86 -8.13 10.89
N SER A 54 2.86 -8.73 10.24
CA SER A 54 2.07 -9.83 10.83
C SER A 54 2.86 -11.13 10.94
N GLU A 55 3.73 -11.40 9.97
CA GLU A 55 4.65 -12.54 10.02
C GLU A 55 5.81 -12.34 11.02
N HIS A 56 6.13 -11.07 11.33
CA HIS A 56 7.22 -10.64 12.19
C HIS A 56 6.80 -9.48 13.11
N PRO A 57 5.93 -9.74 14.11
CA PRO A 57 5.44 -8.71 15.02
C PRO A 57 6.57 -8.02 15.80
N LEU A 58 6.35 -6.76 16.16
CA LEU A 58 7.29 -5.96 16.95
C LEU A 58 7.10 -6.24 18.45
N ASN A 59 8.20 -6.29 19.22
CA ASN A 59 8.09 -6.26 20.67
C ASN A 59 7.77 -4.83 21.12
N LEU A 60 6.55 -4.57 21.61
CA LEU A 60 6.08 -3.25 22.00
C LEU A 60 6.89 -2.63 23.12
N ASN A 61 7.52 -3.45 24.00
CA ASN A 61 8.37 -2.98 25.10
C ASN A 61 9.73 -2.45 24.65
N THR A 62 10.23 -2.86 23.50
CA THR A 62 11.57 -2.48 23.00
C THR A 62 11.52 -1.74 21.67
N ALA A 63 10.34 -1.65 21.06
CA ALA A 63 10.18 -0.98 19.78
C ALA A 63 10.46 0.52 19.91
N SER A 64 11.38 1.01 19.10
CA SER A 64 11.64 2.43 18.95
C SER A 64 10.45 3.14 18.31
N ARG A 65 10.41 4.47 18.42
CA ARG A 65 9.41 5.29 17.74
C ARG A 65 9.36 5.02 16.23
N ASP A 66 10.52 4.90 15.59
CA ASP A 66 10.60 4.66 14.15
C ASP A 66 10.13 3.25 13.77
N GLU A 67 10.32 2.27 14.66
CA GLU A 67 9.78 0.92 14.48
C GLU A 67 8.25 0.90 14.63
N LEU A 68 7.69 1.55 15.65
CA LEU A 68 6.24 1.72 15.80
C LEU A 68 5.65 2.52 14.63
N ALA A 69 6.39 3.49 14.10
CA ALA A 69 5.98 4.26 12.93
C ALA A 69 5.85 3.42 11.65
N ARG A 70 6.39 2.21 11.61
CA ARG A 70 6.17 1.25 10.51
C ARG A 70 4.73 0.72 10.48
N ILE A 71 4.02 0.74 11.60
CA ILE A 71 2.61 0.34 11.68
C ILE A 71 1.78 1.47 11.05
N PRO A 72 1.19 1.26 9.86
CA PRO A 72 0.68 2.35 9.03
C PRO A 72 -0.62 2.97 9.55
N PHE A 73 -1.30 2.37 10.51
CA PHE A 73 -2.57 2.85 11.05
C PHE A 73 -2.45 3.57 12.41
N LEU A 74 -1.26 3.61 13.02
CA LEU A 74 -1.05 4.37 14.26
C LEU A 74 -0.87 5.86 13.95
N THR A 75 -1.42 6.72 14.80
CA THR A 75 -1.14 8.16 14.79
C THR A 75 0.17 8.48 15.53
N ALA A 76 0.69 9.68 15.34
CA ALA A 76 1.90 10.11 16.07
C ALA A 76 1.67 10.12 17.58
N GLU A 77 0.51 10.59 18.04
CA GLU A 77 0.11 10.59 19.46
C GLU A 77 0.08 9.17 20.01
N GLN A 78 -0.54 8.23 19.33
CA GLN A 78 -0.63 6.84 19.80
C GLN A 78 0.73 6.16 19.94
N ILE A 79 1.68 6.49 19.07
CA ILE A 79 3.06 6.01 19.18
C ILE A 79 3.73 6.58 20.43
N GLU A 80 3.59 7.89 20.66
CA GLU A 80 4.15 8.54 21.87
C GLU A 80 3.51 7.96 23.14
N ASP A 81 2.21 7.76 23.17
CA ASP A 81 1.49 7.21 24.32
C ASP A 81 1.87 5.75 24.62
N ILE A 82 2.09 4.93 23.58
CA ILE A 82 2.62 3.58 23.76
C ILE A 82 4.01 3.64 24.40
N GLN A 83 4.89 4.51 23.92
CA GLN A 83 6.23 4.66 24.48
C GLN A 83 6.21 5.26 25.89
N ALA A 84 5.35 6.24 26.14
CA ALA A 84 5.17 6.85 27.48
C ALA A 84 4.68 5.80 28.48
N TYR A 85 3.73 4.95 28.08
CA TYR A 85 3.24 3.85 28.92
C TYR A 85 4.36 2.86 29.27
N VAL A 86 5.12 2.42 28.25
CA VAL A 86 6.26 1.50 28.46
C VAL A 86 7.31 2.11 29.38
N TYR A 87 7.61 3.40 29.23
CA TYR A 87 8.56 4.11 30.08
C TYR A 87 8.05 4.25 31.52
N GLN A 88 6.79 4.66 31.71
CA GLN A 88 6.20 4.90 33.01
C GLN A 88 6.04 3.63 33.85
N TYR A 89 5.66 2.51 33.21
CA TYR A 89 5.38 1.25 33.89
C TYR A 89 6.51 0.20 33.74
N HIS A 90 7.68 0.63 33.21
CA HIS A 90 8.85 -0.24 32.96
C HIS A 90 8.54 -1.47 32.09
N GLY A 91 7.62 -1.31 31.14
CA GLY A 91 7.16 -2.33 30.21
C GLY A 91 5.73 -2.79 30.46
N MET A 92 5.11 -3.32 29.41
CA MET A 92 3.82 -4.01 29.46
C MET A 92 4.04 -5.47 29.86
N GLN A 93 3.15 -6.04 30.66
CA GLN A 93 3.14 -7.47 30.99
C GLN A 93 2.28 -8.29 30.01
N SER A 94 1.27 -7.64 29.42
CA SER A 94 0.35 -8.27 28.47
C SER A 94 -0.19 -7.29 27.44
N LEU A 95 -0.63 -7.79 26.28
CA LEU A 95 -1.33 -6.99 25.27
C LEU A 95 -2.66 -6.41 25.76
N GLY A 96 -3.24 -6.99 26.83
CA GLY A 96 -4.45 -6.45 27.47
C GLY A 96 -4.28 -5.03 28.02
N GLU A 97 -3.05 -4.65 28.37
CA GLU A 97 -2.72 -3.30 28.88
C GLU A 97 -2.82 -2.20 27.81
N LEU A 98 -2.88 -2.55 26.53
CA LEU A 98 -3.24 -1.60 25.47
C LEU A 98 -4.60 -0.92 25.73
N ALA A 99 -5.47 -1.54 26.53
CA ALA A 99 -6.74 -0.94 26.96
C ALA A 99 -6.57 0.25 27.91
N MET A 100 -5.43 0.37 28.58
CA MET A 100 -5.10 1.47 29.47
C MET A 100 -4.60 2.71 28.74
N ILE A 101 -4.22 2.58 27.48
CA ILE A 101 -3.77 3.69 26.63
C ILE A 101 -5.02 4.35 26.03
N GLU A 102 -5.36 5.54 26.52
CA GLU A 102 -6.62 6.21 26.20
C GLU A 102 -6.74 6.58 24.71
N SER A 103 -5.65 6.99 24.06
CA SER A 103 -5.63 7.38 22.65
C SER A 103 -5.86 6.21 21.69
N LEU A 104 -5.66 4.96 22.13
CA LEU A 104 -5.93 3.78 21.32
C LEU A 104 -7.44 3.49 21.32
N ASP A 105 -8.08 3.63 20.17
CA ASP A 105 -9.47 3.23 19.97
C ASP A 105 -9.65 1.70 19.92
N ALA A 106 -10.90 1.24 19.96
CA ALA A 106 -11.23 -0.18 19.99
C ALA A 106 -10.66 -0.93 18.78
N LEU A 107 -10.65 -0.31 17.61
CA LEU A 107 -10.16 -0.88 16.37
C LEU A 107 -8.65 -1.12 16.41
N ARG A 108 -7.88 -0.11 16.83
CA ARG A 108 -6.42 -0.21 16.95
C ARG A 108 -5.99 -1.20 18.01
N ARG A 109 -6.73 -1.28 19.13
CA ARG A 109 -6.50 -2.32 20.16
C ARG A 109 -6.70 -3.74 19.64
N GLN A 110 -7.65 -3.95 18.72
CA GLN A 110 -7.89 -5.25 18.08
C GLN A 110 -6.84 -5.61 17.03
N LEU A 111 -6.28 -4.60 16.36
CA LEU A 111 -5.28 -4.81 15.30
C LEU A 111 -3.86 -4.98 15.82
N LEU A 112 -3.46 -4.22 16.84
CA LEU A 112 -2.10 -4.25 17.36
C LEU A 112 -1.60 -5.66 17.69
N PRO A 113 -2.41 -6.60 18.22
CA PRO A 113 -1.98 -7.99 18.47
C PRO A 113 -1.52 -8.76 17.23
N TYR A 114 -1.90 -8.36 16.03
CA TYR A 114 -1.38 -8.96 14.80
C TYR A 114 0.03 -8.48 14.45
N PHE A 115 0.42 -7.32 14.92
CA PHE A 115 1.65 -6.61 14.53
C PHE A 115 2.61 -6.35 15.69
N GLY A 116 2.18 -6.66 16.91
CA GLY A 116 2.96 -6.47 18.13
C GLY A 116 2.78 -7.60 19.11
N TYR A 117 3.80 -7.84 19.90
CA TYR A 117 3.77 -8.73 21.04
C TYR A 117 4.45 -8.09 22.24
N VAL A 118 4.28 -8.64 23.41
CA VAL A 118 4.87 -8.18 24.64
C VAL A 118 5.85 -9.25 25.15
N SER A 119 7.09 -8.86 25.38
CA SER A 119 8.12 -9.67 26.02
C SER A 119 8.89 -8.80 27.02
N PRO A 120 9.41 -9.33 28.11
CA PRO A 120 10.23 -8.59 29.05
C PRO A 120 11.35 -7.82 28.36
N VAL A 121 11.70 -6.68 28.90
CA VAL A 121 12.82 -5.87 28.41
C VAL A 121 14.11 -6.54 28.89
N GLU A 122 14.73 -7.34 28.02
CA GLU A 122 16.13 -7.70 28.21
C GLU A 122 16.98 -6.51 27.75
N GLU A 123 17.68 -5.87 28.67
CA GLU A 123 18.59 -4.76 28.36
C GLU A 123 19.82 -5.30 27.59
N GLN A 124 19.66 -5.49 26.28
CA GLN A 124 20.80 -5.74 25.40
C GLN A 124 21.36 -4.42 24.90
N HIS A 125 22.33 -3.86 25.65
CA HIS A 125 23.00 -2.62 25.27
C HIS A 125 24.03 -2.77 24.14
N GLN A 126 24.34 -3.99 23.69
CA GLN A 126 25.34 -4.24 22.67
C GLN A 126 24.76 -4.97 21.47
N PHE A 127 25.26 -4.63 20.27
CA PHE A 127 24.92 -5.34 19.04
C PHE A 127 25.32 -6.83 19.17
N PRO A 128 24.46 -7.79 18.83
CA PRO A 128 24.70 -9.22 19.02
C PRO A 128 25.93 -9.70 18.24
N THR A 129 26.61 -10.70 18.78
CA THR A 129 27.77 -11.31 18.11
C THR A 129 27.33 -12.08 16.86
N LEU A 130 28.21 -12.17 15.85
CA LEU A 130 27.92 -12.90 14.62
C LEU A 130 27.51 -14.35 14.89
N LYS A 131 28.13 -14.99 15.89
CA LYS A 131 27.81 -16.37 16.33
C LYS A 131 26.37 -16.46 16.87
N SER A 132 25.94 -15.49 17.68
CA SER A 132 24.56 -15.41 18.20
C SER A 132 23.55 -15.17 17.09
N ILE A 133 23.89 -14.29 16.14
CA ILE A 133 23.03 -14.00 14.97
C ILE A 133 22.80 -15.27 14.16
N ILE A 134 23.87 -15.99 13.79
CA ILE A 134 23.77 -17.21 12.97
C ILE A 134 23.02 -18.33 13.71
N LYS A 135 23.29 -18.51 15.02
CA LYS A 135 22.67 -19.59 15.81
C LYS A 135 21.20 -19.33 16.13
N GLY A 136 20.84 -18.08 16.41
CA GLY A 136 19.50 -17.69 16.84
C GLY A 136 18.63 -17.08 15.74
N GLY A 137 19.16 -16.96 14.53
CA GLY A 137 18.44 -16.42 13.39
C GLY A 137 17.29 -17.31 12.94
N LYS A 138 16.21 -16.69 12.49
CA LYS A 138 15.05 -17.38 11.93
C LYS A 138 15.10 -17.29 10.41
N HIS A 139 14.95 -18.42 9.76
CA HIS A 139 14.96 -18.54 8.31
C HIS A 139 13.53 -18.84 7.83
N THR A 140 13.11 -18.18 6.75
CA THR A 140 11.83 -18.45 6.10
C THR A 140 12.03 -18.56 4.60
N ILE A 141 11.54 -19.63 4.01
CA ILE A 141 11.42 -19.82 2.56
C ILE A 141 9.94 -19.76 2.21
N LEU A 142 9.60 -18.99 1.19
CA LEU A 142 8.28 -18.88 0.63
C LEU A 142 8.34 -19.11 -0.87
N LEU A 143 7.60 -20.10 -1.34
CA LEU A 143 7.42 -20.40 -2.75
C LEU A 143 5.99 -20.08 -3.14
N THR A 144 5.78 -19.37 -4.24
CA THR A 144 4.45 -19.02 -4.74
C THR A 144 4.38 -19.32 -6.23
N ALA A 145 3.28 -19.93 -6.67
CA ALA A 145 2.97 -20.15 -8.08
C ALA A 145 1.54 -19.72 -8.37
N HIS A 146 1.34 -19.11 -9.54
CA HIS A 146 0.03 -18.79 -10.12
C HIS A 146 -0.13 -19.51 -11.44
N ILE A 147 -1.14 -20.35 -11.55
CA ILE A 147 -1.42 -21.21 -12.70
C ILE A 147 -2.77 -20.81 -13.30
N PRO A 148 -2.81 -20.08 -14.44
CA PRO A 148 -4.05 -19.80 -15.15
C PRO A 148 -4.57 -21.06 -15.84
N PHE A 149 -5.90 -21.26 -15.85
CA PHE A 149 -6.58 -22.33 -16.58
C PHE A 149 -7.12 -21.83 -17.92
N TYR A 150 -6.58 -20.75 -18.43
CA TYR A 150 -6.89 -20.14 -19.73
C TYR A 150 -5.61 -19.83 -20.49
N GLN A 151 -5.72 -19.62 -21.79
CA GLN A 151 -4.62 -19.16 -22.64
C GLN A 151 -4.92 -17.77 -23.19
N ARG A 152 -3.92 -16.88 -23.08
CA ARG A 152 -3.95 -15.55 -23.70
C ARG A 152 -3.48 -15.68 -25.16
N GLU A 153 -3.84 -14.73 -26.00
CA GLU A 153 -3.28 -14.65 -27.35
C GLU A 153 -1.75 -14.55 -27.36
N GLY A 154 -1.17 -13.86 -26.35
CA GLY A 154 0.27 -13.78 -26.15
C GLY A 154 0.93 -15.13 -25.87
N ASP A 155 0.27 -16.02 -25.14
CA ASP A 155 0.79 -17.37 -24.83
C ASP A 155 0.84 -18.27 -26.08
N ARG A 156 0.02 -17.97 -27.09
CA ARG A 156 0.02 -18.69 -28.38
C ARG A 156 1.05 -18.15 -29.36
N LYS A 157 1.20 -16.80 -29.39
CA LYS A 157 2.06 -16.11 -30.37
C LYS A 157 2.45 -14.72 -29.85
N GLY A 158 3.60 -14.60 -29.23
CA GLY A 158 4.11 -13.29 -28.82
C GLY A 158 4.88 -13.28 -27.52
N TYR A 159 4.49 -14.07 -26.53
CA TYR A 159 5.26 -14.22 -25.30
C TYR A 159 6.37 -15.28 -25.48
N LEU A 160 7.48 -15.04 -24.83
CA LEU A 160 8.70 -15.84 -24.93
C LEU A 160 8.78 -16.92 -23.87
N GLY A 161 7.97 -16.82 -22.83
CA GLY A 161 7.88 -17.77 -21.71
C GLY A 161 6.52 -18.45 -21.60
N TYR A 162 6.36 -19.26 -20.59
CA TYR A 162 5.15 -20.04 -20.33
C TYR A 162 4.06 -19.22 -19.58
N PRO A 163 2.79 -19.68 -19.55
CA PRO A 163 1.65 -18.88 -19.08
C PRO A 163 1.53 -18.72 -17.56
N TYR A 164 2.33 -19.40 -16.76
CA TYR A 164 2.26 -19.31 -15.28
C TYR A 164 3.36 -18.43 -14.71
N ALA A 165 3.05 -17.78 -13.56
CA ALA A 165 3.98 -16.98 -12.80
C ALA A 165 4.45 -17.75 -11.56
N HIS A 166 5.68 -17.53 -11.14
CA HIS A 166 6.18 -18.08 -9.89
C HIS A 166 7.24 -17.20 -9.25
N SER A 167 7.40 -17.34 -7.94
CA SER A 167 8.38 -16.57 -7.17
C SER A 167 8.93 -17.38 -6.01
N PHE A 168 10.13 -17.03 -5.65
CA PHE A 168 10.87 -17.53 -4.50
C PHE A 168 11.23 -16.33 -3.62
N ARG A 169 11.02 -16.48 -2.29
CA ARG A 169 11.46 -15.50 -1.30
C ARG A 169 12.17 -16.24 -0.18
N TYR A 170 13.40 -15.86 0.11
CA TYR A 170 14.11 -16.23 1.30
C TYR A 170 14.25 -15.03 2.20
N SER A 171 14.00 -15.18 3.48
CA SER A 171 14.23 -14.15 4.50
C SER A 171 14.93 -14.73 5.70
N PHE A 172 15.90 -13.99 6.20
CA PHE A 172 16.63 -14.25 7.43
C PHE A 172 16.38 -13.11 8.41
N ARG A 173 16.12 -13.41 9.67
CA ARG A 173 15.89 -12.41 10.70
C ARG A 173 16.47 -12.84 12.05
N TYR A 174 17.14 -11.90 12.69
CA TYR A 174 17.59 -12.03 14.08
C TYR A 174 17.06 -10.84 14.89
N GLY A 175 15.96 -11.03 15.61
CA GLY A 175 15.26 -9.98 16.33
C GLY A 175 15.02 -8.75 15.44
N ASP A 176 15.24 -7.57 16.02
CA ASP A 176 15.18 -6.28 15.32
C ASP A 176 16.56 -5.81 14.81
N TYR A 177 17.62 -6.61 15.03
CA TYR A 177 19.01 -6.22 14.71
C TYR A 177 19.38 -6.49 13.27
N VAL A 178 19.01 -7.66 12.74
CA VAL A 178 19.44 -8.12 11.43
C VAL A 178 18.26 -8.62 10.62
N GLN A 179 18.12 -8.11 9.41
CA GLN A 179 17.18 -8.59 8.41
C GLN A 179 17.90 -8.71 7.08
N ALA A 180 17.87 -9.89 6.47
CA ALA A 180 18.40 -10.12 5.14
C ALA A 180 17.40 -10.90 4.30
N GLY A 181 17.46 -10.77 2.98
CA GLY A 181 16.58 -11.53 2.11
C GLY A 181 17.00 -11.52 0.65
N LEU A 182 16.47 -12.52 -0.04
CA LEU A 182 16.59 -12.71 -1.47
C LEU A 182 15.21 -13.03 -2.05
N VAL A 183 14.82 -12.34 -3.10
CA VAL A 183 13.57 -12.57 -3.82
C VAL A 183 13.90 -12.80 -5.28
N GLY A 184 13.34 -13.85 -5.86
CA GLY A 184 13.31 -14.08 -7.30
C GLY A 184 11.86 -14.15 -7.75
N ALA A 185 11.53 -13.47 -8.85
CA ALA A 185 10.17 -13.47 -9.39
C ALA A 185 10.19 -13.51 -10.91
N GLN A 186 9.17 -14.15 -11.46
CA GLN A 186 8.90 -14.24 -12.88
C GLN A 186 7.41 -14.08 -13.11
N ASP A 187 7.07 -13.18 -14.02
CA ASP A 187 5.72 -12.98 -14.46
C ASP A 187 5.32 -13.97 -15.58
N ALA A 188 4.03 -14.20 -15.70
CA ALA A 188 3.49 -15.10 -16.71
C ALA A 188 3.78 -14.57 -18.13
N GLY A 189 4.44 -15.37 -18.95
CA GLY A 189 4.89 -15.04 -20.30
C GLY A 189 6.35 -14.63 -20.41
N GLU A 190 7.08 -14.54 -19.30
CA GLU A 190 8.51 -14.23 -19.30
C GLU A 190 9.37 -15.50 -19.47
N PRO A 191 10.53 -15.40 -20.15
CA PRO A 191 11.42 -16.53 -20.34
C PRO A 191 12.18 -16.88 -19.04
N PHE A 192 12.23 -18.19 -18.72
CA PHE A 192 12.99 -18.73 -17.59
C PHE A 192 14.11 -19.62 -18.11
N PHE A 193 15.38 -19.28 -17.87
CA PHE A 193 16.58 -19.88 -18.46
C PHE A 193 16.58 -19.92 -20.00
N ALA A 194 15.86 -19.00 -20.64
CA ALA A 194 15.68 -18.94 -22.10
C ALA A 194 15.78 -17.49 -22.61
N HIS A 195 15.92 -17.33 -23.94
CA HIS A 195 15.88 -16.03 -24.64
C HIS A 195 16.79 -14.95 -24.01
N GLY A 196 18.02 -15.33 -23.63
CA GLY A 196 19.00 -14.41 -23.04
C GLY A 196 18.90 -14.27 -21.52
N ASN A 197 17.84 -14.71 -20.88
CA ASN A 197 17.74 -14.78 -19.43
C ASN A 197 18.48 -16.01 -18.87
N ARG A 198 19.78 -15.85 -18.56
CA ARG A 198 20.65 -16.94 -18.09
C ARG A 198 20.53 -17.23 -16.60
N LEU A 199 19.97 -16.32 -15.82
CA LEU A 199 19.87 -16.42 -14.36
C LEU A 199 18.58 -17.08 -13.87
N GLY A 200 17.64 -17.37 -14.75
CA GLY A 200 16.34 -17.99 -14.45
C GLY A 200 15.28 -16.95 -14.23
N TYR A 201 15.16 -16.39 -13.02
CA TYR A 201 14.17 -15.35 -12.76
C TYR A 201 14.47 -14.06 -13.53
N ASP A 202 13.44 -13.37 -13.96
CA ASP A 202 13.56 -12.08 -14.61
C ASP A 202 13.91 -10.96 -13.62
N HIS A 203 13.32 -11.00 -12.45
CA HIS A 203 13.56 -10.06 -11.36
C HIS A 203 14.24 -10.73 -10.17
N TYR A 204 15.30 -10.09 -9.66
CA TYR A 204 15.96 -10.44 -8.39
C TYR A 204 16.02 -9.22 -7.48
N SER A 205 15.70 -9.41 -6.21
CA SER A 205 15.92 -8.42 -5.16
C SER A 205 16.71 -9.04 -4.03
N PHE A 206 17.75 -8.37 -3.55
CA PHE A 206 18.48 -8.77 -2.37
C PHE A 206 18.66 -7.56 -1.44
N TYR A 207 18.67 -7.81 -0.15
CA TYR A 207 18.87 -6.77 0.85
C TYR A 207 19.48 -7.33 2.12
N LEU A 208 20.28 -6.48 2.79
CA LEU A 208 20.75 -6.63 4.15
C LEU A 208 20.41 -5.34 4.91
N LEU A 209 19.75 -5.46 6.04
CA LEU A 209 19.38 -4.35 6.91
C LEU A 209 19.88 -4.65 8.32
N LEU A 210 20.74 -3.79 8.86
CA LEU A 210 21.27 -3.83 10.22
C LEU A 210 20.70 -2.64 10.99
N ARG A 211 20.35 -2.85 12.25
CA ARG A 211 19.78 -1.82 13.14
C ARG A 211 20.39 -1.88 14.53
N LYS A 212 20.31 -0.74 15.25
CA LYS A 212 20.72 -0.65 16.68
C LYS A 212 22.20 -0.96 16.91
N MET A 213 23.09 -0.46 16.03
CA MET A 213 24.53 -0.60 16.14
C MET A 213 25.16 0.62 16.83
N GLY A 214 24.69 0.98 18.01
CA GLY A 214 25.13 2.18 18.73
C GLY A 214 24.72 3.47 17.97
N ARG A 215 25.67 4.32 17.60
CA ARG A 215 25.40 5.54 16.83
C ARG A 215 24.92 5.26 15.40
N LEU A 216 25.25 4.12 14.83
CA LEU A 216 24.72 3.67 13.54
C LEU A 216 23.34 3.04 13.76
N LYS A 217 22.28 3.87 13.64
CA LYS A 217 20.90 3.44 13.89
C LYS A 217 20.39 2.43 12.87
N THR A 218 20.75 2.65 11.59
CA THR A 218 20.32 1.78 10.48
C THR A 218 21.38 1.75 9.40
N LEU A 219 21.66 0.57 8.85
CA LEU A 219 22.50 0.36 7.67
C LEU A 219 21.74 -0.58 6.71
N ALA A 220 21.51 -0.16 5.49
CA ALA A 220 20.95 -0.97 4.42
C ALA A 220 21.94 -1.16 3.29
N VAL A 221 22.10 -2.40 2.80
CA VAL A 221 22.91 -2.76 1.64
C VAL A 221 22.07 -3.59 0.68
N GLY A 222 22.21 -3.35 -0.61
CA GLY A 222 21.43 -3.98 -1.66
C GLY A 222 20.24 -3.13 -2.07
N ARG A 223 19.02 -3.70 -2.12
CA ARG A 223 17.82 -2.96 -2.48
C ARG A 223 17.09 -2.42 -1.25
N TYR A 224 16.81 -1.14 -1.27
CA TYR A 224 16.19 -0.43 -0.15
C TYR A 224 15.25 0.68 -0.63
N LYS A 225 14.48 1.22 0.29
CA LYS A 225 13.59 2.37 0.11
C LYS A 225 13.94 3.44 1.11
N VAL A 226 13.76 4.69 0.69
CA VAL A 226 13.99 5.88 1.52
C VAL A 226 12.78 6.79 1.44
N ASN A 227 12.43 7.40 2.57
CA ASN A 227 11.44 8.45 2.64
C ASN A 227 11.98 9.59 3.53
N PHE A 228 11.97 10.82 3.01
CA PHE A 228 12.32 12.03 3.73
C PHE A 228 11.11 12.97 3.82
N GLY A 229 10.95 13.65 4.98
CA GLY A 229 9.90 14.63 5.21
C GLY A 229 8.49 14.09 4.90
N GLN A 230 7.74 14.84 4.10
CA GLN A 230 6.40 14.49 3.60
C GLN A 230 6.45 13.87 2.19
N GLY A 231 7.65 13.57 1.67
CA GLY A 231 7.87 12.92 0.39
C GLY A 231 7.84 13.84 -0.82
N LEU A 232 8.11 15.13 -0.65
CA LEU A 232 8.12 16.09 -1.76
C LEU A 232 9.33 15.93 -2.66
N ILE A 233 10.48 15.42 -2.15
CA ILE A 233 11.69 15.19 -2.96
C ILE A 233 11.96 13.71 -3.16
N ILE A 234 11.75 12.87 -2.14
CA ILE A 234 11.93 11.43 -2.22
C ILE A 234 10.98 10.67 -1.28
N ASN A 235 10.24 9.75 -1.86
CA ASN A 235 9.47 8.75 -1.16
C ASN A 235 9.33 7.52 -2.06
N ASN A 236 10.09 6.49 -1.81
CA ASN A 236 9.99 5.23 -2.54
C ASN A 236 8.84 4.34 -2.00
N SER A 237 8.25 4.69 -0.86
CA SER A 237 7.02 4.08 -0.36
C SER A 237 5.81 4.77 -0.99
N PHE A 238 4.67 4.09 -1.02
CA PHE A 238 3.46 4.73 -1.51
C PHE A 238 2.83 5.63 -0.44
N GLY A 239 2.33 6.78 -0.88
CA GLY A 239 1.48 7.63 -0.05
C GLY A 239 0.14 6.97 0.22
N PHE A 240 -0.40 7.18 1.40
CA PHE A 240 -1.73 6.70 1.77
C PHE A 240 -2.81 7.45 1.01
N GLY A 241 -3.92 6.76 0.68
CA GLY A 241 -5.13 7.40 0.18
C GLY A 241 -5.75 8.35 1.22
N LYS A 242 -6.70 9.17 0.79
CA LYS A 242 -7.33 10.23 1.62
C LYS A 242 -7.90 9.70 2.94
N LEU A 243 -8.53 8.53 2.93
CA LEU A 243 -9.08 7.90 4.12
C LEU A 243 -7.98 7.43 5.09
N ALA A 244 -6.92 6.83 4.57
CA ALA A 244 -5.78 6.42 5.37
C ALA A 244 -5.03 7.63 5.95
N MET A 245 -4.90 8.74 5.19
CA MET A 245 -4.36 10.00 5.67
C MET A 245 -5.16 10.55 6.85
N LEU A 246 -6.49 10.49 6.76
CA LEU A 246 -7.38 10.87 7.86
C LEU A 246 -7.21 9.93 9.08
N SER A 247 -7.10 8.63 8.86
CA SER A 247 -6.97 7.64 9.94
C SER A 247 -5.65 7.79 10.72
N THR A 248 -4.57 8.26 10.06
CA THR A 248 -3.24 8.49 10.66
C THR A 248 -3.01 9.93 11.08
N LEU A 249 -4.00 10.81 10.90
CA LEU A 249 -3.92 12.25 11.16
C LEU A 249 -2.72 12.92 10.47
N GLY A 250 -2.48 12.54 9.22
CA GLY A 250 -1.42 13.12 8.41
C GLY A 250 0.00 12.61 8.70
N ARG A 251 0.15 11.62 9.57
CA ARG A 251 1.47 11.07 9.90
C ARG A 251 2.11 10.39 8.69
N GLN A 252 3.35 10.74 8.42
CA GLN A 252 4.22 10.04 7.48
C GLN A 252 5.33 9.31 8.25
N SER A 253 5.80 8.19 7.72
CA SER A 253 6.96 7.50 8.26
C SER A 253 8.19 7.85 7.43
N THR A 254 9.23 8.31 8.09
CA THR A 254 10.54 8.65 7.49
C THR A 254 11.55 7.54 7.74
N GLY A 255 12.62 7.49 6.94
CA GLY A 255 13.75 6.61 7.18
C GLY A 255 14.00 5.57 6.09
N ILE A 256 14.87 4.62 6.42
CA ILE A 256 15.35 3.57 5.52
C ILE A 256 14.59 2.26 5.78
N ARG A 257 14.17 1.58 4.71
CA ARG A 257 13.53 0.26 4.76
C ARG A 257 14.15 -0.68 3.73
N ALA A 258 14.12 -1.98 4.02
CA ALA A 258 14.46 -3.00 3.03
C ALA A 258 13.40 -3.03 1.91
N HIS A 259 13.83 -3.30 0.68
CA HIS A 259 12.93 -3.60 -0.44
C HIS A 259 12.82 -5.11 -0.60
N SER A 260 11.80 -5.69 0.00
CA SER A 260 11.50 -7.14 -0.04
C SER A 260 10.43 -7.51 -1.06
N SER A 261 9.93 -6.54 -1.84
CA SER A 261 8.86 -6.73 -2.82
C SER A 261 9.34 -7.39 -4.12
N ARG A 262 8.39 -7.98 -4.86
CA ARG A 262 8.59 -8.44 -6.23
C ARG A 262 8.54 -7.31 -7.25
N SER A 263 8.17 -6.10 -6.83
CA SER A 263 8.08 -4.95 -7.73
C SER A 263 9.44 -4.54 -8.29
N ALA A 264 9.54 -4.42 -9.60
CA ALA A 264 10.72 -3.95 -10.33
C ALA A 264 10.87 -2.41 -10.29
N ALA A 265 9.92 -1.69 -9.71
CA ALA A 265 9.92 -0.24 -9.63
C ALA A 265 10.08 0.25 -8.18
N ASN A 266 10.37 1.56 -8.04
CA ASN A 266 10.31 2.30 -6.77
C ASN A 266 11.25 1.78 -5.66
N TYR A 267 12.46 1.37 -6.03
CA TYR A 267 13.53 1.03 -5.10
C TYR A 267 14.81 1.78 -5.46
N LEU A 268 15.73 1.83 -4.51
CA LEU A 268 17.11 2.25 -4.66
C LEU A 268 18.00 1.02 -4.48
N GLN A 269 19.19 1.00 -5.13
CA GLN A 269 20.10 -0.13 -5.03
C GLN A 269 21.52 0.38 -4.75
N GLY A 270 22.09 -0.05 -3.64
CA GLY A 270 23.42 0.37 -3.18
C GLY A 270 23.52 0.32 -1.67
N VAL A 271 23.81 1.46 -1.05
CA VAL A 271 24.01 1.57 0.41
C VAL A 271 23.25 2.78 0.95
N ALA A 272 22.66 2.62 2.13
CA ALA A 272 22.04 3.71 2.88
C ALA A 272 22.30 3.54 4.38
N ALA A 273 22.54 4.65 5.09
CA ALA A 273 22.79 4.63 6.52
C ALA A 273 22.14 5.81 7.23
N THR A 274 21.68 5.56 8.47
CA THR A 274 21.29 6.60 9.44
C THR A 274 22.25 6.56 10.61
N VAL A 275 22.92 7.68 10.89
CA VAL A 275 23.92 7.81 11.95
C VAL A 275 23.54 8.96 12.88
N GLU A 276 23.57 8.74 14.17
CA GLU A 276 23.48 9.81 15.17
C GLU A 276 24.84 10.51 15.29
N ILE A 277 24.98 11.66 14.62
CA ILE A 277 26.23 12.43 14.60
C ILE A 277 26.43 13.27 15.87
N ALA A 278 25.33 13.68 16.49
CA ALA A 278 25.32 14.34 17.81
C ALA A 278 24.00 13.99 18.52
N LYS A 279 23.91 14.27 19.80
CA LYS A 279 22.68 14.06 20.58
C LYS A 279 21.51 14.77 19.90
N HIS A 280 20.46 14.01 19.58
CA HIS A 280 19.27 14.50 18.89
C HIS A 280 19.49 14.93 17.43
N LEU A 281 20.64 14.66 16.82
CA LEU A 281 20.96 15.01 15.43
C LEU A 281 21.33 13.77 14.64
N ASP A 282 20.45 13.39 13.72
CA ASP A 282 20.61 12.23 12.85
C ASP A 282 20.96 12.65 11.42
N LEU A 283 21.96 12.01 10.86
CA LEU A 283 22.29 12.10 9.45
C LEU A 283 21.87 10.81 8.76
N THR A 284 20.96 10.90 7.82
CA THR A 284 20.61 9.81 6.91
C THR A 284 21.18 10.11 5.54
N THR A 285 21.96 9.20 4.97
CA THR A 285 22.53 9.33 3.63
C THR A 285 22.34 8.05 2.85
N PHE A 286 22.23 8.17 1.52
CA PHE A 286 22.15 7.03 0.64
C PHE A 286 22.85 7.26 -0.68
N LEU A 287 23.33 6.18 -1.28
CA LEU A 287 23.92 6.11 -2.60
C LEU A 287 23.30 4.94 -3.35
N SER A 288 22.80 5.21 -4.56
CA SER A 288 22.16 4.22 -5.42
C SER A 288 22.70 4.27 -6.83
N TYR A 289 23.05 3.10 -7.36
CA TYR A 289 23.36 2.90 -8.77
C TYR A 289 22.57 1.69 -9.27
N ARG A 290 21.77 1.89 -10.32
CA ARG A 290 20.96 0.81 -10.89
C ARG A 290 20.72 0.98 -12.37
N SER A 291 20.52 -0.13 -13.06
CA SER A 291 19.91 -0.16 -14.39
C SER A 291 18.42 0.10 -14.29
N ILE A 292 17.85 0.69 -15.31
CA ILE A 292 16.41 0.99 -15.44
C ILE A 292 15.90 0.59 -16.83
N ASP A 293 14.67 0.11 -16.84
CA ASP A 293 13.97 -0.18 -18.09
C ASP A 293 13.49 1.11 -18.73
N ALA A 294 13.76 1.27 -20.01
CA ALA A 294 13.40 2.48 -20.72
C ALA A 294 13.11 2.22 -22.18
N THR A 295 12.14 2.97 -22.73
CA THR A 295 11.99 3.11 -24.17
C THR A 295 12.93 4.19 -24.65
N LEU A 296 13.80 3.86 -25.57
CA LEU A 296 14.71 4.83 -26.18
C LEU A 296 14.10 5.43 -27.46
N THR A 297 14.58 6.62 -27.82
CA THR A 297 14.37 7.25 -29.12
C THR A 297 15.33 6.67 -30.13
N ASP A 298 15.16 6.98 -31.41
CA ASP A 298 16.10 6.59 -32.47
C ASP A 298 17.49 7.19 -32.28
N SER A 299 17.57 8.34 -31.60
CA SER A 299 18.85 8.98 -31.20
C SER A 299 19.48 8.39 -29.94
N GLY A 300 18.87 7.37 -29.34
CA GLY A 300 19.38 6.70 -28.14
C GLY A 300 19.10 7.40 -26.80
N THR A 301 18.30 8.47 -26.79
CA THR A 301 17.87 9.15 -25.55
C THR A 301 16.67 8.44 -24.91
N ILE A 302 16.42 8.69 -23.62
CA ILE A 302 15.32 8.08 -22.87
C ILE A 302 14.03 8.81 -23.22
N LYS A 303 13.10 8.15 -23.91
CA LYS A 303 11.76 8.66 -24.18
C LYS A 303 10.82 8.46 -22.99
N THR A 304 10.88 7.31 -22.31
CA THR A 304 10.01 6.97 -21.20
C THR A 304 10.71 5.94 -20.30
N ILE A 305 10.73 6.19 -18.99
CA ILE A 305 11.15 5.21 -17.98
C ILE A 305 10.00 4.26 -17.72
N LEU A 306 10.21 2.95 -17.91
CA LEU A 306 9.22 1.92 -17.68
C LEU A 306 9.21 1.50 -16.21
N LYS A 307 8.02 1.28 -15.66
CA LYS A 307 7.81 0.89 -14.26
C LYS A 307 7.10 -0.44 -14.09
N THR A 308 6.66 -1.05 -15.20
CA THR A 308 5.90 -2.32 -15.17
C THR A 308 6.78 -3.53 -14.90
N GLY A 309 8.06 -3.49 -15.34
CA GLY A 309 9.01 -4.59 -15.19
C GLY A 309 8.67 -5.84 -16.02
N TYR A 310 7.79 -5.77 -17.01
CA TYR A 310 7.45 -6.91 -17.87
C TYR A 310 8.47 -7.11 -19.00
N HIS A 311 8.95 -8.36 -19.16
CA HIS A 311 9.89 -8.76 -20.22
C HIS A 311 9.41 -10.02 -20.97
N ARG A 312 8.16 -10.01 -21.42
CA ARG A 312 7.45 -11.14 -22.04
C ARG A 312 7.63 -11.23 -23.55
N THR A 313 7.93 -10.10 -24.19
CA THR A 313 8.08 -9.97 -25.64
C THR A 313 9.48 -9.50 -25.99
N VAL A 314 9.91 -9.72 -27.25
CA VAL A 314 11.21 -9.20 -27.76
C VAL A 314 11.32 -7.69 -27.55
N ARG A 315 10.23 -6.94 -27.77
CA ARG A 315 10.21 -5.49 -27.56
C ARG A 315 10.43 -5.12 -26.10
N GLU A 316 9.76 -5.82 -25.18
CA GLU A 316 9.91 -5.59 -23.73
C GLU A 316 11.34 -5.93 -23.26
N ILE A 317 11.92 -7.04 -23.74
CA ILE A 317 13.33 -7.42 -23.46
C ILE A 317 14.31 -6.37 -23.99
N ASN A 318 14.09 -5.82 -25.17
CA ASN A 318 14.96 -4.75 -25.72
C ASN A 318 14.89 -3.45 -24.91
N SER A 319 13.86 -3.27 -24.10
CA SER A 319 13.73 -2.12 -23.19
C SER A 319 14.30 -2.36 -21.79
N LYS A 320 14.69 -3.61 -21.48
CA LYS A 320 15.26 -4.01 -20.21
C LYS A 320 16.66 -3.40 -20.05
N ASP A 321 16.94 -2.85 -18.86
CA ASP A 321 18.25 -2.29 -18.51
C ASP A 321 18.81 -1.29 -19.53
N ALA A 322 17.93 -0.60 -20.27
CA ALA A 322 18.28 0.23 -21.42
C ALA A 322 19.03 1.54 -21.03
N ALA A 323 18.99 1.93 -19.77
CA ALA A 323 19.71 3.07 -19.22
C ALA A 323 20.15 2.81 -17.77
N THR A 324 21.06 3.65 -17.27
CA THR A 324 21.52 3.60 -15.87
C THR A 324 21.19 4.90 -15.15
N GLN A 325 20.93 4.78 -13.86
CA GLN A 325 20.56 5.86 -12.97
C GLN A 325 21.48 5.85 -11.75
N PHE A 326 22.15 6.95 -11.49
CA PHE A 326 22.87 7.23 -10.25
C PHE A 326 22.02 8.19 -9.41
N THR A 327 21.91 7.94 -8.11
CA THR A 327 21.15 8.80 -7.20
C THR A 327 21.86 8.84 -5.86
N VAL A 328 22.05 10.04 -5.32
CA VAL A 328 22.56 10.26 -3.98
C VAL A 328 21.68 11.25 -3.26
N GLY A 329 21.51 11.05 -1.96
CA GLY A 329 20.73 11.99 -1.16
C GLY A 329 21.09 11.93 0.31
N THR A 330 20.72 12.99 1.00
CA THR A 330 20.98 13.17 2.43
C THR A 330 19.79 13.85 3.11
N HIS A 331 19.59 13.52 4.38
CA HIS A 331 18.65 14.17 5.28
C HIS A 331 19.32 14.38 6.63
N LEU A 332 19.35 15.62 7.07
CA LEU A 332 19.83 16.01 8.39
C LEU A 332 18.62 16.35 9.26
N GLY A 333 18.31 15.50 10.23
CA GLY A 333 17.17 15.63 11.11
C GLY A 333 17.57 15.95 12.54
N TRP A 334 17.05 17.04 13.08
CA TRP A 334 17.18 17.38 14.48
C TRP A 334 15.85 17.19 15.22
N SER A 335 15.90 16.58 16.41
CA SER A 335 14.70 16.32 17.21
C SER A 335 14.95 16.66 18.66
N SER A 336 14.09 17.48 19.28
CA SER A 336 14.16 17.83 20.70
C SER A 336 12.76 17.99 21.28
N GLY A 337 12.39 17.13 22.23
CA GLY A 337 11.05 17.11 22.80
C GLY A 337 9.98 16.95 21.72
N ALA A 338 9.06 17.92 21.68
CA ALA A 338 7.96 17.95 20.72
C ALA A 338 8.34 18.41 19.31
N PHE A 339 9.53 18.99 19.12
CA PHE A 339 9.96 19.56 17.85
C PHE A 339 10.86 18.64 17.04
N ARG A 340 10.65 18.63 15.73
CA ARG A 340 11.57 18.06 14.74
C ARG A 340 11.68 18.99 13.56
N VAL A 341 12.88 19.16 13.06
CA VAL A 341 13.17 19.87 11.82
C VAL A 341 14.18 19.08 11.00
N GLY A 342 14.07 19.14 9.71
CA GLY A 342 14.93 18.42 8.80
C GLY A 342 15.29 19.23 7.57
N LEU A 343 16.47 18.96 7.02
CA LEU A 343 16.92 19.47 5.74
C LEU A 343 17.32 18.30 4.87
N SER A 344 16.84 18.29 3.65
CA SER A 344 17.07 17.18 2.72
C SER A 344 17.60 17.68 1.38
N GLY A 345 18.43 16.85 0.74
CA GLY A 345 18.87 17.07 -0.62
C GLY A 345 18.97 15.74 -1.38
N VAL A 346 18.56 15.75 -2.64
CA VAL A 346 18.64 14.59 -3.55
C VAL A 346 19.18 15.05 -4.88
N TYR A 347 20.16 14.32 -5.40
CA TYR A 347 20.71 14.49 -6.74
C TYR A 347 20.59 13.18 -7.51
N ALA A 348 20.18 13.27 -8.76
CA ALA A 348 20.09 12.12 -9.66
C ALA A 348 20.66 12.46 -11.04
N CYS A 349 21.38 11.52 -11.64
CA CYS A 349 21.79 11.63 -13.03
C CYS A 349 21.57 10.32 -13.80
N PHE A 350 21.37 10.46 -15.11
CA PHE A 350 21.21 9.35 -16.04
C PHE A 350 22.37 9.34 -17.03
N ASN A 351 22.77 8.14 -17.48
CA ASN A 351 23.78 7.99 -18.52
C ASN A 351 23.29 8.42 -19.92
N LYS A 352 21.99 8.59 -20.08
CA LYS A 352 21.33 9.05 -21.31
C LYS A 352 20.36 10.18 -20.96
N GLU A 353 20.22 11.16 -21.85
CA GLU A 353 19.30 12.28 -21.66
C GLU A 353 17.85 11.83 -21.65
N LEU A 354 17.07 12.33 -20.71
CA LEU A 354 15.60 12.14 -20.65
C LEU A 354 14.95 13.18 -21.57
N THR A 355 14.33 12.70 -22.66
CA THR A 355 13.69 13.52 -23.68
C THR A 355 12.24 13.06 -23.91
N PRO A 356 11.33 13.33 -22.92
CA PRO A 356 9.93 12.97 -23.05
C PRO A 356 9.26 13.75 -24.17
N ASN A 357 8.13 13.24 -24.67
CA ASN A 357 7.31 13.98 -25.64
C ASN A 357 6.61 15.18 -24.95
N THR A 358 7.21 16.37 -25.04
CA THR A 358 6.70 17.61 -24.46
C THR A 358 5.72 18.37 -25.37
N THR A 359 5.46 17.89 -26.61
CA THR A 359 4.44 18.48 -27.49
C THR A 359 3.01 18.19 -27.00
N LEU A 360 2.86 17.17 -26.17
CA LEU A 360 1.58 16.88 -25.51
C LEU A 360 1.30 17.90 -24.42
N TYR A 361 0.17 18.60 -24.48
CA TYR A 361 -0.19 19.69 -23.56
C TYR A 361 -0.01 19.33 -22.08
N TYR A 362 -0.34 18.11 -21.67
CA TYR A 362 -0.22 17.62 -20.29
C TYR A 362 1.20 17.15 -19.91
N ARG A 363 2.16 17.14 -20.85
CA ARG A 363 3.57 16.77 -20.65
C ARG A 363 4.53 17.94 -20.90
N HIS A 364 4.03 19.13 -21.12
CA HIS A 364 4.85 20.28 -21.46
C HIS A 364 5.97 20.55 -20.45
N TYR A 365 5.70 20.35 -19.17
CA TYR A 365 6.68 20.46 -18.08
C TYR A 365 7.16 19.12 -17.53
N ALA A 366 7.14 18.06 -18.33
CA ALA A 366 7.72 16.79 -17.93
C ALA A 366 9.25 16.94 -17.71
N PRO A 367 9.84 16.19 -16.76
CA PRO A 367 11.26 16.24 -16.50
C PRO A 367 12.07 15.88 -17.73
N SER A 368 13.03 16.73 -18.10
CA SER A 368 13.93 16.57 -19.26
C SER A 368 15.36 16.92 -18.89
N GLY A 369 16.33 16.27 -19.53
CA GLY A 369 17.76 16.44 -19.28
C GLY A 369 18.42 15.22 -18.63
N THR A 370 19.65 15.36 -18.19
CA THR A 370 20.45 14.29 -17.60
C THR A 370 20.59 14.40 -16.08
N ASN A 371 20.53 15.63 -15.53
CA ASN A 371 20.83 15.93 -14.14
C ASN A 371 19.64 16.59 -13.45
N PHE A 372 19.29 16.11 -12.26
CA PHE A 372 18.17 16.59 -11.47
C PHE A 372 18.57 16.73 -10.02
N TRP A 373 18.21 17.82 -9.36
CA TRP A 373 18.37 17.96 -7.93
C TRP A 373 17.15 18.62 -7.30
N ASN A 374 16.90 18.24 -6.08
CA ASN A 374 15.86 18.81 -5.24
C ASN A 374 16.39 19.01 -3.84
N VAL A 375 15.95 20.08 -3.19
CA VAL A 375 16.22 20.36 -1.77
C VAL A 375 14.91 20.60 -1.06
N SER A 376 14.84 20.23 0.23
CA SER A 376 13.67 20.51 1.05
C SER A 376 14.02 20.79 2.50
N ALA A 377 13.11 21.51 3.16
CA ALA A 377 13.07 21.67 4.60
C ALA A 377 11.75 21.12 5.11
N ASP A 378 11.80 20.25 6.12
CA ASP A 378 10.64 19.66 6.79
C ASP A 378 10.64 20.01 8.28
N TYR A 379 9.44 19.98 8.85
CA TYR A 379 9.23 20.26 10.25
C TYR A 379 8.07 19.44 10.80
N SER A 380 8.09 19.14 12.08
CA SER A 380 6.93 18.66 12.82
C SER A 380 6.96 19.15 14.27
N TYR A 381 5.78 19.44 14.78
CA TYR A 381 5.56 19.79 16.17
C TYR A 381 4.42 18.95 16.72
N GLN A 382 4.64 18.27 17.85
CA GLN A 382 3.68 17.38 18.49
C GLN A 382 3.27 17.94 19.84
N HIS A 383 1.98 18.22 20.00
CA HIS A 383 1.35 18.60 21.26
C HIS A 383 0.24 17.59 21.59
N PRO A 384 -0.10 17.32 22.85
CA PRO A 384 -1.14 16.33 23.21
C PRO A 384 -2.49 16.51 22.53
N ARG A 385 -2.87 17.72 22.13
CA ARG A 385 -4.16 18.01 21.49
C ARG A 385 -4.05 18.40 20.00
N TRP A 386 -2.89 18.73 19.50
CA TRP A 386 -2.71 19.09 18.11
C TRP A 386 -1.31 18.78 17.63
N SER A 387 -1.19 18.49 16.36
CA SER A 387 0.11 18.33 15.73
C SER A 387 0.16 19.09 14.41
N LEU A 388 1.33 19.59 14.09
CA LEU A 388 1.62 20.31 12.87
C LEU A 388 2.82 19.63 12.21
N ALA A 389 2.73 19.32 10.91
CA ALA A 389 3.84 18.79 10.14
C ALA A 389 3.79 19.34 8.73
N GLY A 390 4.94 19.56 8.13
CA GLY A 390 5.00 20.06 6.76
C GLY A 390 6.37 19.89 6.13
N GLU A 391 6.40 20.11 4.83
CA GLU A 391 7.61 20.14 4.02
C GLU A 391 7.46 21.21 2.94
N THR A 392 8.54 21.94 2.67
CA THR A 392 8.68 22.83 1.52
C THR A 392 9.90 22.41 0.73
N ALA A 393 9.74 22.23 -0.58
CA ALA A 393 10.77 21.73 -1.46
C ALA A 393 10.92 22.63 -2.68
N MET A 394 12.14 22.64 -3.24
CA MET A 394 12.50 23.38 -4.45
C MET A 394 13.27 22.44 -5.40
N ASP A 395 13.00 22.58 -6.70
CA ASP A 395 13.71 21.86 -7.75
C ASP A 395 14.86 22.71 -8.37
N SER A 396 15.60 22.10 -9.28
CA SER A 396 16.74 22.72 -10.00
C SER A 396 16.38 23.96 -10.81
N LYS A 397 15.10 24.23 -11.07
CA LYS A 397 14.60 25.39 -11.82
C LYS A 397 14.01 26.46 -10.89
N GLY A 398 14.09 26.27 -9.58
CA GLY A 398 13.52 27.19 -8.58
C GLY A 398 12.00 27.03 -8.38
N SER A 399 11.39 26.00 -8.95
CA SER A 399 9.97 25.73 -8.73
C SER A 399 9.73 25.12 -7.35
N ILE A 400 8.60 25.44 -6.73
CA ILE A 400 8.31 25.12 -5.33
C ILE A 400 7.18 24.11 -5.23
N ALA A 401 7.30 23.20 -4.27
CA ALA A 401 6.22 22.36 -3.77
C ALA A 401 6.13 22.46 -2.25
N MET A 402 4.92 22.42 -1.70
CA MET A 402 4.67 22.56 -0.27
C MET A 402 3.49 21.70 0.16
N VAL A 403 3.60 21.06 1.31
CA VAL A 403 2.48 20.36 1.98
C VAL A 403 2.54 20.61 3.47
N ASN A 404 1.38 20.90 4.08
CA ASN A 404 1.23 21.15 5.50
C ASN A 404 0.03 20.37 6.05
N ASN A 405 0.21 19.70 7.17
CA ASN A 405 -0.78 18.90 7.87
C ASN A 405 -1.01 19.50 9.26
N LEU A 406 -2.24 19.77 9.60
CA LEU A 406 -2.66 20.17 10.94
C LEU A 406 -3.68 19.17 11.45
N SER A 407 -3.40 18.48 12.54
CA SER A 407 -4.38 17.67 13.26
C SER A 407 -4.74 18.32 14.59
N TYR A 408 -6.02 18.19 14.98
CA TYR A 408 -6.54 18.73 16.22
C TYR A 408 -7.49 17.73 16.87
N LEU A 409 -7.28 17.45 18.16
CA LEU A 409 -8.04 16.54 18.98
C LEU A 409 -8.80 17.32 20.07
N PRO A 410 -10.00 17.83 19.76
CA PRO A 410 -10.83 18.54 20.76
C PRO A 410 -11.14 17.66 21.97
N THR A 411 -11.34 16.37 21.71
CA THR A 411 -11.61 15.33 22.73
C THR A 411 -10.94 14.03 22.35
N SER A 412 -10.80 13.08 23.27
CA SER A 412 -10.34 11.70 22.99
C SER A 412 -11.21 10.94 21.97
N LYS A 413 -12.42 11.45 21.64
CA LYS A 413 -13.37 10.82 20.72
C LYS A 413 -13.43 11.48 19.35
N LEU A 414 -12.95 12.72 19.21
CA LEU A 414 -13.03 13.50 17.98
C LEU A 414 -11.65 13.95 17.57
N SER A 415 -11.26 13.61 16.36
CA SER A 415 -10.05 14.13 15.72
C SER A 415 -10.39 14.79 14.40
N LEU A 416 -9.75 15.93 14.16
CA LEU A 416 -9.87 16.74 12.95
C LEU A 416 -8.53 16.77 12.24
N LEU A 417 -8.56 16.80 10.91
CA LEU A 417 -7.38 16.91 10.06
C LEU A 417 -7.61 17.97 8.98
N ALA A 418 -6.62 18.81 8.78
CA ALA A 418 -6.53 19.68 7.61
C ALA A 418 -5.20 19.44 6.90
N VAL A 419 -5.22 19.23 5.58
CA VAL A 419 -4.04 19.07 4.74
C VAL A 419 -4.08 20.08 3.62
N GLN A 420 -3.19 21.04 3.67
CA GLN A 420 -2.98 22.03 2.61
C GLN A 420 -1.82 21.57 1.75
N ARG A 421 -1.95 21.68 0.41
CA ARG A 421 -0.89 21.36 -0.54
C ARG A 421 -0.81 22.38 -1.67
N TYR A 422 0.41 22.65 -2.12
CA TYR A 422 0.70 23.45 -3.29
C TYR A 422 1.87 22.80 -4.03
N TYR A 423 1.65 22.37 -5.25
CA TYR A 423 2.68 21.78 -6.12
C TYR A 423 2.72 22.62 -7.40
N GLY A 424 3.77 23.37 -7.59
CA GLY A 424 3.97 24.19 -8.78
C GLY A 424 3.86 23.35 -10.06
N TYR A 425 3.26 23.89 -11.11
CA TYR A 425 3.07 23.13 -12.36
C TYR A 425 4.40 22.87 -13.10
N GLN A 426 5.45 23.62 -12.78
CA GLN A 426 6.82 23.41 -13.28
C GLN A 426 7.68 22.56 -12.33
N TYR A 427 7.22 22.32 -11.11
CA TYR A 427 7.97 21.54 -10.12
C TYR A 427 8.25 20.13 -10.61
N THR A 428 9.51 19.71 -10.50
CA THR A 428 9.99 18.42 -11.00
C THR A 428 10.78 17.70 -9.92
N ALA A 429 10.28 16.56 -9.47
CA ALA A 429 11.00 15.66 -8.57
C ALA A 429 10.74 14.21 -8.97
N LEU A 430 11.78 13.52 -9.46
CA LEU A 430 11.65 12.17 -10.05
C LEU A 430 11.20 11.09 -9.06
N PHE A 431 11.52 11.28 -7.78
CA PHE A 431 11.26 10.31 -6.71
C PHE A 431 10.20 10.79 -5.72
N ALA A 432 9.61 11.96 -5.97
CA ALA A 432 8.59 12.51 -5.10
C ALA A 432 7.30 11.68 -5.15
N ARG A 433 6.73 11.44 -3.97
CA ARG A 433 5.39 10.90 -3.77
C ARG A 433 4.83 11.46 -2.48
N SER A 434 3.87 12.31 -2.60
CA SER A 434 3.22 12.96 -1.48
C SER A 434 1.70 12.89 -1.63
N PHE A 435 0.99 13.38 -0.65
CA PHE A 435 -0.47 13.41 -0.65
C PHE A 435 -1.01 14.30 -1.78
N GLY A 436 -1.93 13.79 -2.59
CA GLY A 436 -2.54 14.55 -3.69
C GLY A 436 -3.71 13.82 -4.35
N ASP A 437 -4.42 14.53 -5.22
CA ASP A 437 -5.44 13.98 -6.11
C ASP A 437 -4.84 13.50 -7.43
N ASN A 438 -3.68 14.04 -7.81
CA ASN A 438 -2.88 13.63 -8.94
C ASN A 438 -1.84 12.57 -8.52
N GLY A 439 -1.42 11.71 -9.44
CA GLY A 439 -0.40 10.68 -9.18
C GLY A 439 1.04 11.21 -9.06
N THR A 440 1.26 12.50 -9.31
CA THR A 440 2.57 13.18 -9.28
C THR A 440 2.54 14.40 -8.38
N VAL A 441 3.68 14.73 -7.77
CA VAL A 441 3.88 15.98 -7.02
C VAL A 441 4.16 17.09 -8.00
N GLN A 442 3.14 17.51 -8.76
CA GLN A 442 3.23 18.54 -9.78
C GLN A 442 1.83 19.05 -10.12
N ASN A 443 1.70 20.36 -10.39
CA ASN A 443 0.48 20.99 -10.92
C ASN A 443 -0.77 20.72 -10.06
N GLU A 444 -0.69 20.92 -8.74
CA GLU A 444 -1.83 20.74 -7.87
C GLU A 444 -1.79 21.70 -6.68
N SER A 445 -2.90 22.40 -6.45
CA SER A 445 -3.17 23.14 -5.21
C SER A 445 -4.43 22.59 -4.59
N GLY A 446 -4.44 22.35 -3.28
CA GLY A 446 -5.61 21.72 -2.67
C GLY A 446 -5.67 21.83 -1.17
N LEU A 447 -6.87 21.56 -0.65
CA LEU A 447 -7.18 21.52 0.76
C LEU A 447 -8.09 20.34 1.06
N LEU A 448 -7.63 19.44 1.92
CA LEU A 448 -8.44 18.39 2.51
C LEU A 448 -8.80 18.80 3.95
N ILE A 449 -10.05 18.64 4.31
CA ILE A 449 -10.54 18.74 5.69
C ILE A 449 -11.27 17.45 6.01
N GLY A 450 -10.95 16.85 7.14
CA GLY A 450 -11.55 15.59 7.56
C GLY A 450 -11.78 15.50 9.06
N ALA A 451 -12.69 14.62 9.45
CA ALA A 451 -13.02 14.33 10.82
C ALA A 451 -13.15 12.81 11.04
N ASN A 452 -12.67 12.35 12.19
CA ASN A 452 -12.90 11.01 12.68
C ASN A 452 -13.53 11.12 14.08
N TRP A 453 -14.73 10.59 14.25
CA TRP A 453 -15.53 10.74 15.46
C TRP A 453 -16.01 9.39 15.99
N ASN A 454 -15.50 9.00 17.16
CA ASN A 454 -15.98 7.86 17.94
C ASN A 454 -17.19 8.29 18.78
N VAL A 455 -18.39 8.27 18.16
CA VAL A 455 -19.63 8.82 18.77
C VAL A 455 -19.95 8.13 20.10
N LYS A 456 -19.91 6.81 20.10
CA LYS A 456 -20.10 5.95 21.28
C LYS A 456 -19.36 4.62 21.07
N ARG A 457 -19.31 3.80 22.11
CA ARG A 457 -18.69 2.47 22.02
C ARG A 457 -19.24 1.66 20.85
N GLY A 458 -18.37 1.31 19.93
CA GLY A 458 -18.71 0.54 18.73
C GLY A 458 -19.30 1.33 17.57
N LEU A 459 -19.52 2.66 17.68
CA LEU A 459 -20.02 3.50 16.59
C LEU A 459 -18.98 4.59 16.28
N SER A 460 -18.42 4.52 15.08
CA SER A 460 -17.49 5.53 14.56
C SER A 460 -17.99 6.12 13.24
N PHE A 461 -17.64 7.37 13.03
CA PHE A 461 -17.97 8.14 11.84
C PHE A 461 -16.69 8.80 11.31
N MET A 462 -16.41 8.65 10.02
CA MET A 462 -15.31 9.31 9.33
C MET A 462 -15.85 10.08 8.13
N ALA A 463 -15.39 11.30 7.93
CA ALA A 463 -15.77 12.11 6.79
C ALA A 463 -14.60 12.95 6.33
N TYR A 464 -14.50 13.19 5.02
CA TYR A 464 -13.62 14.22 4.48
C TYR A 464 -14.24 14.91 3.27
N THR A 465 -13.77 16.13 3.04
CA THR A 465 -13.91 16.88 1.80
C THR A 465 -12.54 17.30 1.31
N ASP A 466 -12.23 17.10 0.05
CA ASP A 466 -10.96 17.46 -0.58
C ASP A 466 -11.19 18.22 -1.88
N PHE A 467 -10.70 19.43 -1.92
CA PHE A 467 -10.72 20.27 -3.11
C PHE A 467 -9.33 20.32 -3.73
N ALA A 468 -9.23 20.12 -5.04
CA ALA A 468 -8.01 20.23 -5.82
C ALA A 468 -8.20 21.13 -7.05
N TYR A 469 -7.22 21.99 -7.30
CA TYR A 469 -7.12 22.91 -8.42
C TYR A 469 -5.83 22.63 -9.18
N PHE A 470 -5.93 22.56 -10.52
CA PHE A 470 -4.83 22.28 -11.44
C PHE A 470 -4.67 23.48 -12.35
N SER A 471 -3.62 24.27 -12.14
CA SER A 471 -3.38 25.52 -12.85
C SER A 471 -2.84 25.36 -14.28
N HIS A 472 -2.46 24.13 -14.67
CA HIS A 472 -1.96 23.76 -15.99
C HIS A 472 -2.75 22.56 -16.53
N PRO A 473 -2.88 22.41 -17.87
CA PRO A 473 -3.47 21.23 -18.48
C PRO A 473 -2.92 19.91 -17.94
N ARG A 474 -3.78 18.90 -17.84
CA ARG A 474 -3.44 17.54 -17.42
C ARG A 474 -4.05 16.51 -18.36
N PHE A 475 -3.66 15.25 -18.22
CA PHE A 475 -4.26 14.19 -19.03
C PHE A 475 -5.79 14.17 -18.85
N GLY A 476 -6.51 14.32 -19.97
CA GLY A 476 -7.98 14.38 -20.00
C GLY A 476 -8.60 15.73 -19.61
N ALA A 477 -7.80 16.81 -19.47
CA ALA A 477 -8.28 18.16 -19.29
C ALA A 477 -7.31 19.14 -19.99
N HIS A 478 -7.71 19.65 -21.16
CA HIS A 478 -6.85 20.48 -22.02
C HIS A 478 -6.59 21.89 -21.47
N THR A 479 -7.24 22.27 -20.38
CA THR A 479 -7.09 23.58 -19.73
C THR A 479 -7.10 23.42 -18.20
N VAL A 480 -7.03 24.53 -17.48
CA VAL A 480 -7.17 24.62 -16.01
C VAL A 480 -8.42 23.87 -15.56
N SER A 481 -8.29 23.05 -14.51
CA SER A 481 -9.38 22.17 -14.08
C SER A 481 -9.42 22.00 -12.57
N LYS A 482 -10.56 21.52 -12.07
CA LYS A 482 -10.83 21.31 -10.64
C LYS A 482 -11.27 19.88 -10.37
N ALA A 483 -11.09 19.46 -9.13
CA ALA A 483 -11.66 18.23 -8.61
C ALA A 483 -12.19 18.47 -7.19
N TRP A 484 -13.27 17.78 -6.85
CA TRP A 484 -13.88 17.81 -5.53
C TRP A 484 -14.27 16.39 -5.14
N ASP A 485 -13.78 15.93 -4.00
CA ASP A 485 -13.92 14.55 -3.54
C ASP A 485 -14.39 14.52 -2.08
N ASN A 486 -15.52 13.88 -1.84
CA ASN A 486 -16.14 13.80 -0.53
C ASN A 486 -16.37 12.34 -0.16
N LEU A 487 -16.17 12.02 1.10
CA LEU A 487 -16.44 10.68 1.63
C LEU A 487 -17.11 10.77 2.98
N LEU A 488 -18.10 9.91 3.16
CA LEU A 488 -18.73 9.61 4.43
C LEU A 488 -18.60 8.11 4.69
N MET A 489 -18.16 7.73 5.88
CA MET A 489 -18.07 6.35 6.32
C MET A 489 -18.59 6.23 7.75
N LEU A 490 -19.46 5.27 7.97
CA LEU A 490 -20.01 4.91 9.27
C LEU A 490 -19.69 3.44 9.53
N THR A 491 -19.09 3.16 10.67
CA THR A 491 -18.82 1.80 11.13
C THR A 491 -19.52 1.60 12.47
N TYR A 492 -20.30 0.53 12.55
CA TYR A 492 -20.96 0.11 13.78
C TYR A 492 -20.58 -1.34 14.10
N SER A 493 -19.91 -1.54 15.22
CA SER A 493 -19.50 -2.88 15.68
C SER A 493 -19.98 -3.11 17.10
N ARG A 494 -20.79 -4.14 17.28
CA ARG A 494 -21.29 -4.53 18.61
C ARG A 494 -21.41 -6.04 18.72
N GLN A 495 -20.77 -6.61 19.72
CA GLN A 495 -20.72 -8.05 19.94
C GLN A 495 -20.22 -8.79 18.69
N ARG A 496 -21.08 -9.54 18.02
CA ARG A 496 -20.79 -10.38 16.84
C ARG A 496 -21.10 -9.69 15.52
N TRP A 497 -21.73 -8.52 15.55
CA TRP A 497 -22.18 -7.79 14.36
C TRP A 497 -21.28 -6.62 14.04
N SER A 498 -20.97 -6.45 12.78
CA SER A 498 -20.36 -5.26 12.22
C SER A 498 -21.13 -4.78 11.00
N ILE A 499 -21.37 -3.48 10.93
CA ILE A 499 -22.01 -2.80 9.81
C ILE A 499 -21.06 -1.70 9.35
N LEU A 500 -20.75 -1.67 8.07
CA LEU A 500 -20.05 -0.57 7.43
C LEU A 500 -20.94 0.01 6.34
N ALA A 501 -21.16 1.32 6.40
CA ALA A 501 -21.78 2.09 5.32
C ALA A 501 -20.80 3.16 4.85
N ARG A 502 -20.51 3.19 3.55
CA ARG A 502 -19.60 4.15 2.93
C ARG A 502 -20.22 4.77 1.70
N TYR A 503 -20.14 6.08 1.60
CA TYR A 503 -20.57 6.82 0.43
C TYR A 503 -19.47 7.78 0.00
N ARG A 504 -19.09 7.78 -1.27
CA ARG A 504 -18.13 8.70 -1.88
C ARG A 504 -18.78 9.42 -3.04
N PHE A 505 -18.61 10.71 -3.06
CA PHE A 505 -19.08 11.60 -4.14
C PHE A 505 -17.88 12.37 -4.67
N ARG A 506 -17.61 12.26 -5.96
CA ARG A 506 -16.48 12.88 -6.61
C ARG A 506 -16.91 13.60 -7.88
N ILE A 507 -16.43 14.83 -8.04
CA ILE A 507 -16.55 15.63 -9.26
C ILE A 507 -15.14 15.88 -9.79
N ARG A 508 -14.94 15.70 -11.08
CA ARG A 508 -13.72 16.06 -11.81
C ARG A 508 -14.06 16.72 -13.11
N GLU A 509 -13.43 17.85 -13.39
CA GLU A 509 -13.50 18.47 -14.72
C GLU A 509 -12.63 17.70 -15.70
N LYS A 510 -13.20 17.30 -16.81
CA LYS A 510 -12.57 16.58 -17.92
C LYS A 510 -13.01 17.15 -19.28
N ASP A 511 -12.23 16.84 -20.31
CA ASP A 511 -12.56 17.23 -21.69
C ASP A 511 -13.91 16.67 -22.13
N ASN A 512 -14.69 17.46 -22.87
CA ASN A 512 -15.79 16.92 -23.66
C ASN A 512 -15.23 16.03 -24.80
N ARG A 513 -16.13 15.42 -25.60
CA ARG A 513 -15.73 14.51 -26.70
C ARG A 513 -14.78 15.19 -27.68
N ASP A 514 -15.02 16.46 -28.00
CA ASP A 514 -14.29 17.24 -29.01
C ASP A 514 -13.09 17.99 -28.42
N LYS A 515 -12.86 17.89 -27.11
CA LYS A 515 -11.79 18.56 -26.35
C LYS A 515 -11.80 20.09 -26.50
N THR A 516 -12.99 20.67 -26.63
CA THR A 516 -13.19 22.13 -26.78
C THR A 516 -13.59 22.81 -25.47
N THR A 517 -14.25 22.06 -24.58
CA THR A 517 -14.73 22.56 -23.28
C THR A 517 -14.54 21.47 -22.20
N LEU A 518 -14.50 21.92 -20.95
CA LEU A 518 -14.53 20.98 -19.81
C LEU A 518 -15.98 20.67 -19.42
N VAL A 519 -16.22 19.41 -19.07
CA VAL A 519 -17.47 18.89 -18.50
C VAL A 519 -17.18 18.17 -17.20
N ASN A 520 -18.16 18.13 -16.31
CA ASN A 520 -18.01 17.42 -15.03
C ASN A 520 -18.18 15.91 -15.22
N GLU A 521 -17.17 15.16 -14.83
CA GLU A 521 -17.30 13.74 -14.51
C GLU A 521 -17.76 13.64 -13.04
N VAL A 522 -18.98 13.16 -12.83
CA VAL A 522 -19.55 12.95 -11.50
C VAL A 522 -19.58 11.45 -11.22
N THR A 523 -18.88 11.00 -10.19
CA THR A 523 -18.86 9.60 -9.77
C THR A 523 -19.37 9.49 -8.34
N GLN A 524 -20.35 8.61 -8.13
CA GLN A 524 -20.91 8.27 -6.84
C GLN A 524 -20.68 6.78 -6.57
N ARG A 525 -20.21 6.46 -5.39
CA ARG A 525 -19.95 5.07 -4.96
C ARG A 525 -20.52 4.84 -3.58
N GLY A 526 -21.34 3.83 -3.47
CA GLY A 526 -21.92 3.36 -2.22
C GLY A 526 -21.44 1.95 -1.90
N ARG A 527 -21.11 1.68 -0.64
CA ARG A 527 -20.88 0.33 -0.11
C ARG A 527 -21.66 0.16 1.19
N LEU A 528 -22.34 -0.93 1.30
CA LEU A 528 -22.97 -1.40 2.53
C LEU A 528 -22.47 -2.82 2.80
N SER A 529 -21.87 -3.05 3.97
CA SER A 529 -21.43 -4.37 4.41
C SER A 529 -22.07 -4.71 5.75
N LEU A 530 -22.52 -5.93 5.88
CA LEU A 530 -23.02 -6.52 7.12
C LEU A 530 -22.21 -7.77 7.41
N ALA A 531 -21.49 -7.80 8.51
CA ALA A 531 -20.70 -8.96 8.91
C ALA A 531 -21.19 -9.52 10.25
N TYR A 532 -21.17 -10.84 10.36
CA TYR A 532 -21.39 -11.58 11.58
C TYR A 532 -20.22 -12.51 11.83
N SER A 533 -19.60 -12.43 13.00
CA SER A 533 -18.41 -13.20 13.34
C SER A 533 -18.54 -13.88 14.69
N VAL A 534 -18.18 -15.16 14.72
CA VAL A 534 -17.95 -15.96 15.93
C VAL A 534 -16.55 -16.55 15.88
N GLU A 535 -16.10 -17.20 16.93
CA GLU A 535 -14.72 -17.69 17.05
C GLU A 535 -14.30 -18.62 15.90
N SER A 536 -15.19 -19.49 15.44
CA SER A 536 -14.90 -20.52 14.43
C SER A 536 -15.33 -20.17 13.02
N TRP A 537 -16.23 -19.20 12.83
CA TRP A 537 -16.69 -18.80 11.50
C TRP A 537 -17.15 -17.35 11.43
N SER A 538 -17.10 -16.79 10.24
CA SER A 538 -17.67 -15.47 9.94
C SER A 538 -18.37 -15.49 8.59
N CYS A 539 -19.33 -14.57 8.42
CA CYS A 539 -20.04 -14.34 7.18
C CYS A 539 -20.20 -12.84 6.96
N LYS A 540 -20.03 -12.39 5.72
CA LYS A 540 -20.14 -10.97 5.34
C LYS A 540 -20.92 -10.85 4.04
N SER A 541 -22.05 -10.13 4.11
CA SER A 541 -22.83 -9.70 2.95
C SER A 541 -22.44 -8.28 2.56
N GLN A 542 -22.20 -8.02 1.29
CA GLN A 542 -21.77 -6.72 0.80
C GLN A 542 -22.52 -6.33 -0.47
N LEU A 543 -22.96 -5.06 -0.50
CA LEU A 543 -23.52 -4.40 -1.67
C LEU A 543 -22.63 -3.22 -2.06
N ASP A 544 -22.16 -3.22 -3.29
CA ASP A 544 -21.46 -2.10 -3.91
C ASP A 544 -22.32 -1.53 -5.04
N VAL A 545 -22.42 -0.20 -5.10
CA VAL A 545 -23.15 0.53 -6.16
C VAL A 545 -22.28 1.65 -6.68
N VAL A 546 -22.22 1.80 -8.00
CA VAL A 546 -21.47 2.86 -8.67
C VAL A 546 -22.35 3.55 -9.71
N VAL A 547 -22.39 4.87 -9.64
CA VAL A 547 -23.00 5.72 -10.68
C VAL A 547 -21.92 6.66 -11.20
N SER A 548 -21.65 6.63 -12.49
CA SER A 548 -20.76 7.57 -13.15
C SER A 548 -21.51 8.32 -14.23
N ASN A 549 -21.36 9.62 -14.25
CA ASN A 549 -21.95 10.50 -15.26
C ASN A 549 -20.85 11.34 -15.89
N TYR A 550 -20.38 10.89 -17.07
CA TYR A 550 -19.41 11.59 -17.90
C TYR A 550 -19.69 11.24 -19.36
N LEU A 551 -20.02 12.20 -20.19
CA LEU A 551 -20.46 12.04 -21.58
C LEU A 551 -21.70 11.14 -21.75
N LYS A 552 -21.82 10.10 -20.96
CA LYS A 552 -22.99 9.23 -20.80
C LYS A 552 -23.12 8.77 -19.35
N ARG A 553 -24.33 8.42 -18.95
CA ARG A 553 -24.59 7.82 -17.64
C ARG A 553 -24.22 6.34 -17.65
N SER A 554 -23.48 5.91 -16.64
CA SER A 554 -23.09 4.53 -16.39
C SER A 554 -23.50 4.13 -14.98
N PHE A 555 -24.04 2.93 -14.83
CA PHE A 555 -24.51 2.36 -13.57
C PHE A 555 -23.94 0.96 -13.37
N GLY A 556 -23.57 0.64 -12.16
CA GLY A 556 -23.10 -0.71 -11.82
C GLY A 556 -23.43 -1.06 -10.38
N TYR A 557 -23.67 -2.34 -10.14
CA TYR A 557 -23.83 -2.89 -8.79
C TYR A 557 -23.20 -4.29 -8.70
N MET A 558 -22.79 -4.64 -7.49
CA MET A 558 -22.31 -5.98 -7.14
C MET A 558 -22.87 -6.37 -5.77
N VAL A 559 -23.42 -7.57 -5.70
CA VAL A 559 -23.78 -8.22 -4.44
C VAL A 559 -22.80 -9.35 -4.23
N SER A 560 -22.19 -9.40 -3.06
CA SER A 560 -21.22 -10.46 -2.74
C SER A 560 -21.44 -10.99 -1.33
N GLU A 561 -21.28 -12.30 -1.20
CA GLU A 561 -21.25 -13.03 0.08
C GLU A 561 -19.86 -13.62 0.26
N SER A 562 -19.28 -13.44 1.44
CA SER A 562 -18.02 -14.06 1.79
C SER A 562 -18.11 -14.69 3.18
N GLY A 563 -17.37 -15.77 3.37
CA GLY A 563 -17.34 -16.47 4.64
C GLY A 563 -15.98 -17.04 4.94
N ALA A 564 -15.64 -17.07 6.23
CA ALA A 564 -14.47 -17.74 6.74
C ALA A 564 -14.89 -18.81 7.74
N TRP A 565 -14.24 -19.95 7.71
CA TRP A 565 -14.47 -21.06 8.62
C TRP A 565 -13.16 -21.70 9.08
N LYS A 566 -13.03 -21.88 10.39
CA LYS A 566 -11.89 -22.55 11.03
C LYS A 566 -12.33 -23.88 11.64
N PRO A 567 -12.50 -24.93 10.82
CA PRO A 567 -12.96 -26.24 11.32
C PRO A 567 -11.96 -26.88 12.29
N LEU A 568 -10.68 -26.57 12.14
CA LEU A 568 -9.56 -27.08 12.93
C LEU A 568 -8.60 -25.95 13.25
N SER A 569 -7.85 -26.04 14.32
CA SER A 569 -6.89 -25.03 14.74
C SER A 569 -5.80 -24.73 13.69
N TRP A 570 -5.50 -25.71 12.83
CA TRP A 570 -4.51 -25.61 11.77
C TRP A 570 -5.08 -25.35 10.37
N LEU A 571 -6.43 -25.32 10.20
CA LEU A 571 -7.08 -25.17 8.89
C LEU A 571 -8.02 -23.97 8.90
N THR A 572 -7.81 -23.03 7.98
CA THR A 572 -8.70 -21.90 7.70
C THR A 572 -9.19 -21.99 6.26
N LEU A 573 -10.49 -21.96 6.08
CA LEU A 573 -11.17 -21.94 4.79
C LEU A 573 -11.89 -20.61 4.60
N ASN A 574 -11.77 -20.01 3.42
CA ASN A 574 -12.56 -18.84 3.04
C ASN A 574 -13.22 -19.09 1.69
N GLY A 575 -14.44 -18.61 1.54
CA GLY A 575 -15.16 -18.61 0.27
C GLY A 575 -15.76 -17.26 -0.02
N MET A 576 -15.84 -16.91 -1.29
CA MET A 576 -16.54 -15.72 -1.77
C MET A 576 -17.32 -16.07 -3.02
N ILE A 577 -18.53 -15.51 -3.13
CA ILE A 577 -19.35 -15.50 -4.35
C ILE A 577 -19.89 -14.10 -4.55
N GLY A 578 -19.91 -13.61 -5.78
CA GLY A 578 -20.44 -12.30 -6.11
C GLY A 578 -21.07 -12.27 -7.50
N TYR A 579 -22.22 -11.62 -7.62
CA TYR A 579 -22.84 -11.27 -8.90
C TYR A 579 -22.64 -9.79 -9.17
N PHE A 580 -22.18 -9.44 -10.36
CA PHE A 580 -21.97 -8.06 -10.77
C PHE A 580 -22.67 -7.76 -12.09
N GLN A 581 -23.17 -6.52 -12.19
CA GLN A 581 -23.71 -5.98 -13.42
C GLN A 581 -23.35 -4.51 -13.52
N THR A 582 -22.71 -4.12 -14.61
CA THR A 582 -22.33 -2.73 -14.89
C THR A 582 -22.62 -2.38 -16.35
N THR A 583 -22.97 -1.13 -16.60
CA THR A 583 -23.25 -0.65 -17.96
C THR A 583 -21.97 -0.62 -18.81
N ASP A 584 -20.85 -0.21 -18.21
CA ASP A 584 -19.55 -0.16 -18.88
C ASP A 584 -18.41 -0.06 -17.86
N PHE A 585 -17.18 0.16 -18.35
CA PHE A 585 -15.98 0.26 -17.52
C PHE A 585 -15.97 1.47 -16.56
N ALA A 586 -16.75 2.53 -16.83
CA ALA A 586 -16.82 3.71 -15.95
C ALA A 586 -17.50 3.39 -14.61
N SER A 587 -18.41 2.43 -14.59
CA SER A 587 -19.10 1.95 -13.38
C SER A 587 -18.52 0.64 -12.81
N ARG A 588 -17.27 0.28 -13.16
CA ARG A 588 -16.60 -0.90 -12.60
C ARG A 588 -16.52 -0.88 -11.09
N ILE A 589 -16.57 -2.08 -10.50
CA ILE A 589 -16.55 -2.29 -9.05
C ILE A 589 -15.28 -3.04 -8.68
N TYR A 590 -14.69 -2.66 -7.56
CA TYR A 590 -13.50 -3.32 -7.02
C TYR A 590 -13.84 -3.97 -5.68
N VAL A 591 -13.46 -5.22 -5.53
CA VAL A 591 -13.62 -5.97 -4.29
C VAL A 591 -12.31 -6.63 -3.91
N TYR A 592 -11.96 -6.59 -2.63
CA TYR A 592 -10.79 -7.32 -2.12
C TYR A 592 -11.08 -8.81 -2.13
N GLU A 593 -10.10 -9.58 -2.55
CA GLU A 593 -10.12 -11.03 -2.54
C GLU A 593 -8.93 -11.55 -1.77
N ARG A 594 -9.17 -12.39 -0.77
CA ARG A 594 -8.10 -12.96 0.04
C ARG A 594 -7.16 -13.82 -0.81
N GLY A 595 -5.86 -13.59 -0.66
CA GLY A 595 -4.81 -14.21 -1.45
C GLY A 595 -3.69 -14.85 -0.63
N PRO A 596 -2.67 -15.41 -1.31
CA PRO A 596 -1.44 -15.82 -0.68
C PRO A 596 -0.73 -14.68 0.06
N LEU A 597 0.16 -15.01 1.02
CA LEU A 597 0.96 -14.01 1.73
C LEU A 597 1.77 -13.15 0.75
N TYR A 598 1.84 -11.86 1.00
CA TYR A 598 2.50 -10.87 0.14
C TYR A 598 1.91 -10.76 -1.28
N SER A 599 0.68 -11.21 -1.48
CA SER A 599 -0.05 -11.07 -2.74
C SER A 599 -1.35 -10.33 -2.48
N PHE A 600 -1.46 -9.14 -3.06
CA PHE A 600 -2.66 -8.32 -2.95
C PHE A 600 -3.54 -8.55 -4.18
N SER A 601 -4.81 -8.94 -3.97
CA SER A 601 -5.78 -9.14 -5.03
C SER A 601 -6.96 -8.19 -4.86
N PHE A 602 -7.16 -7.33 -5.87
CA PHE A 602 -8.23 -6.33 -5.88
C PHE A 602 -8.82 -6.23 -7.29
N PRO A 603 -9.47 -7.31 -7.77
CA PRO A 603 -10.00 -7.37 -9.12
C PRO A 603 -11.05 -6.32 -9.40
N ALA A 604 -11.09 -5.85 -10.66
CA ALA A 604 -12.08 -4.94 -11.19
C ALA A 604 -13.14 -5.73 -11.97
N PHE A 605 -14.41 -5.60 -11.58
CA PHE A 605 -15.54 -6.24 -12.23
C PHE A 605 -16.32 -5.23 -13.06
N PHE A 606 -16.56 -5.57 -14.35
CA PHE A 606 -17.35 -4.75 -15.27
C PHE A 606 -18.02 -5.64 -16.33
N GLY A 607 -19.17 -5.20 -16.85
CA GLY A 607 -20.07 -6.02 -17.64
C GLY A 607 -21.05 -6.80 -16.76
N GLN A 608 -21.45 -7.99 -17.15
CA GLN A 608 -22.35 -8.84 -16.39
C GLN A 608 -21.70 -10.20 -16.16
N GLY A 609 -21.70 -10.69 -14.93
CA GLY A 609 -21.10 -11.98 -14.60
C GLY A 609 -21.17 -12.36 -13.13
N MET A 610 -20.55 -13.49 -12.84
CA MET A 610 -20.33 -14.00 -11.50
C MET A 610 -18.85 -14.20 -11.21
N HIS A 611 -18.48 -13.94 -9.97
CA HIS A 611 -17.15 -14.25 -9.46
C HIS A 611 -17.28 -15.15 -8.24
N TYR A 612 -16.41 -16.16 -8.15
CA TYR A 612 -16.31 -17.01 -6.97
C TYR A 612 -14.85 -17.39 -6.71
N SER A 613 -14.52 -17.47 -5.44
CA SER A 613 -13.19 -17.89 -5.00
C SER A 613 -13.25 -18.79 -3.77
N LEU A 614 -12.29 -19.69 -3.70
CA LEU A 614 -12.06 -20.56 -2.55
C LEU A 614 -10.61 -20.43 -2.14
N PHE A 615 -10.40 -20.22 -0.84
CA PHE A 615 -9.09 -20.11 -0.23
C PHE A 615 -8.98 -21.10 0.93
N ALA A 616 -7.88 -21.82 0.99
CA ALA A 616 -7.55 -22.74 2.08
C ALA A 616 -6.13 -22.45 2.57
N ARG A 617 -5.99 -22.25 3.87
CA ARG A 617 -4.71 -22.16 4.56
C ARG A 617 -4.59 -23.28 5.58
N ALA A 618 -3.56 -24.10 5.44
CA ALA A 618 -3.21 -25.18 6.33
C ALA A 618 -1.87 -24.91 7.03
N ASP A 619 -1.90 -24.59 8.32
CA ASP A 619 -0.72 -24.47 9.18
C ASP A 619 -0.39 -25.87 9.74
N LEU A 620 0.23 -26.72 8.91
CA LEU A 620 0.50 -28.15 9.22
C LEU A 620 1.45 -28.33 10.40
N SER A 621 2.30 -27.34 10.64
CA SER A 621 3.14 -27.25 11.84
C SER A 621 3.55 -25.79 12.06
N SER A 622 4.23 -25.49 13.17
CA SER A 622 4.86 -24.18 13.39
C SER A 622 5.85 -23.79 12.28
N ARG A 623 6.37 -24.79 11.55
CA ARG A 623 7.36 -24.62 10.47
C ARG A 623 6.77 -24.62 9.08
N LEU A 624 5.70 -25.37 8.82
CA LEU A 624 5.17 -25.61 7.47
C LEU A 624 3.74 -25.11 7.35
N MET A 625 3.51 -24.22 6.38
CA MET A 625 2.19 -23.71 5.98
C MET A 625 2.00 -23.87 4.48
N ILE A 626 0.80 -24.26 4.07
CA ILE A 626 0.38 -24.33 2.68
C ILE A 626 -0.84 -23.44 2.50
N ILE A 627 -0.87 -22.66 1.41
CA ILE A 627 -2.05 -21.92 0.97
C ILE A 627 -2.40 -22.36 -0.44
N LEU A 628 -3.70 -22.58 -0.66
CA LEU A 628 -4.30 -22.81 -1.96
C LEU A 628 -5.41 -21.80 -2.16
N ARG A 629 -5.47 -21.13 -3.32
CA ARG A 629 -6.58 -20.27 -3.72
C ARG A 629 -6.98 -20.58 -5.15
N SER A 630 -8.24 -20.89 -5.37
CA SER A 630 -8.84 -20.97 -6.70
C SER A 630 -9.81 -19.81 -6.88
N SER A 631 -9.72 -19.10 -7.99
CA SER A 631 -10.65 -18.02 -8.31
C SER A 631 -11.15 -18.16 -9.75
N THR A 632 -12.43 -17.82 -9.97
CA THR A 632 -13.06 -17.88 -11.28
C THR A 632 -14.01 -16.70 -11.45
N THR A 633 -13.87 -16.01 -12.59
CA THR A 633 -14.83 -15.00 -13.05
C THR A 633 -15.44 -15.48 -14.34
N HIS A 634 -16.77 -15.60 -14.38
CA HIS A 634 -17.54 -15.98 -15.56
C HIS A 634 -18.41 -14.81 -16.00
N TYR A 635 -18.23 -14.37 -17.24
CA TYR A 635 -18.98 -13.29 -17.86
C TYR A 635 -20.16 -13.85 -18.68
N PHE A 636 -21.32 -13.20 -18.59
CA PHE A 636 -22.53 -13.56 -19.33
C PHE A 636 -22.73 -12.74 -20.59
N ASP A 637 -21.99 -11.64 -20.76
CA ASP A 637 -22.19 -10.62 -21.78
C ASP A 637 -21.08 -10.62 -22.85
N ARG A 638 -20.15 -11.57 -22.80
CA ARG A 638 -19.01 -11.62 -23.74
C ARG A 638 -18.43 -13.02 -23.88
N ASP A 639 -17.82 -13.27 -25.03
CA ASP A 639 -17.11 -14.50 -25.39
C ASP A 639 -15.58 -14.35 -25.39
N HIS A 640 -15.09 -13.12 -25.21
CA HIS A 640 -13.66 -12.82 -25.07
C HIS A 640 -13.43 -11.75 -24.01
N ILE A 641 -12.28 -11.83 -23.34
CA ILE A 641 -11.90 -10.95 -22.22
C ILE A 641 -10.56 -10.29 -22.56
N SER A 642 -10.42 -8.99 -22.26
CA SER A 642 -9.25 -8.16 -22.56
C SER A 642 -9.03 -7.96 -24.07
N SER A 643 -7.84 -7.51 -24.49
CA SER A 643 -7.50 -7.24 -25.89
C SER A 643 -6.01 -7.41 -26.16
N GLY A 644 -5.63 -7.49 -27.44
CA GLY A 644 -4.25 -7.66 -27.90
C GLY A 644 -3.64 -8.95 -27.35
N LEU A 645 -2.37 -8.93 -26.94
CA LEU A 645 -1.69 -10.11 -26.40
C LEU A 645 -2.28 -10.61 -25.06
N GLN A 646 -3.06 -9.80 -24.36
CA GLN A 646 -3.76 -10.20 -23.13
C GLN A 646 -5.15 -10.79 -23.39
N GLN A 647 -5.62 -10.83 -24.61
CA GLN A 647 -6.94 -11.35 -24.95
C GLN A 647 -7.03 -12.84 -24.65
N VAL A 648 -8.13 -13.22 -24.02
CA VAL A 648 -8.54 -14.60 -23.73
C VAL A 648 -9.83 -14.87 -24.48
N ASN A 649 -9.84 -15.87 -25.36
CA ASN A 649 -11.01 -16.26 -26.16
C ASN A 649 -11.90 -17.20 -25.35
N SER A 650 -12.45 -16.68 -24.26
CA SER A 650 -13.36 -17.37 -23.35
C SER A 650 -14.15 -16.33 -22.56
N SER A 651 -15.36 -16.68 -22.15
CA SER A 651 -16.16 -15.93 -21.17
C SER A 651 -15.69 -16.14 -19.73
N THR A 652 -14.69 -17.02 -19.50
CA THR A 652 -14.29 -17.43 -18.14
C THR A 652 -12.80 -17.25 -17.95
N LEU A 653 -12.45 -16.63 -16.83
CA LEU A 653 -11.08 -16.57 -16.29
C LEU A 653 -11.03 -17.42 -15.02
N SER A 654 -10.22 -18.45 -15.00
CA SER A 654 -10.00 -19.30 -13.82
C SER A 654 -8.51 -19.47 -13.56
N GLY A 655 -8.12 -19.56 -12.30
CA GLY A 655 -6.74 -19.77 -11.92
C GLY A 655 -6.59 -20.41 -10.54
N LEU A 656 -5.40 -20.92 -10.29
CA LEU A 656 -4.98 -21.52 -9.03
C LEU A 656 -3.70 -20.85 -8.54
N ASP A 657 -3.72 -20.36 -7.31
CA ASP A 657 -2.53 -19.95 -6.59
C ASP A 657 -2.14 -21.02 -5.57
N ILE A 658 -0.86 -21.33 -5.53
CA ILE A 658 -0.26 -22.27 -4.59
C ILE A 658 0.87 -21.54 -3.87
N GLN A 659 0.89 -21.63 -2.53
CA GLN A 659 1.99 -21.09 -1.76
C GLN A 659 2.42 -22.03 -0.67
N LEU A 660 3.74 -22.19 -0.51
CA LEU A 660 4.37 -22.99 0.53
C LEU A 660 5.32 -22.11 1.34
N ARG A 661 5.14 -22.09 2.65
CA ARG A 661 6.05 -21.42 3.58
C ARG A 661 6.74 -22.44 4.46
N TRP A 662 8.05 -22.38 4.53
CA TRP A 662 8.86 -23.21 5.42
C TRP A 662 9.76 -22.34 6.31
N ARG A 663 9.69 -22.56 7.63
CA ARG A 663 10.50 -21.89 8.65
C ARG A 663 11.43 -22.88 9.33
N PHE A 664 12.68 -22.49 9.61
CA PHE A 664 13.67 -23.33 10.28
C PHE A 664 14.72 -22.50 11.04
#